data_8ba94acb2b2fefad27bbfac1afb1f2bc
#
_entry.id   8ba94acb2b2fefad27bbfac1afb1f2bc
#
_cell.length_a   1.000
_cell.length_b   1.000
_cell.length_c   1.000
_cell.angle_alpha   90.00
_cell.angle_beta   90.00
_cell.angle_gamma   90.00
#
_symmetry.space_group_name_H-M   'P 1'
#
loop_
_entity.id
_entity.type
_entity.pdbx_description
1 polymer ?
#
loop_
_entity_poly.entity_id
_entity_poly.type
_entity_poly.pdbx_seq_one_letter_code
_entity_poly.pdbx_strand_id
1 'polypeptide(L)'
;MKRKYPNLCSPLKIGNVTLRNRMVSAPMAFPDITAEGHVTKEAAAFYELRARGGAAAVTLSECVVHIKTGMSHSRHINLQDEGVLAGLTEAARSIKRHGALANVELSHGGKYAGVDLAKKAGGPAPVRYGPSPETLPNGSKIEEMPKALIREIVEAFGKGAALVKRAGFDMVFVHGGHGWLIHQFFSPASNRRMDEYGCDTVENRARLALEIVDSIRAAVGPGFPIEFRMSGEEHIPGGYTIEDAIRFAKLLGPKIDLLHVSTGAFENSFAITHPSMFAERGCHVHLAAAIKKHVKVPVACIGALNEPEQMEEIIASGKADVVEMARALLADPFLPRKVMLGQDDDIVRCIRCYTCLAERTHTQTRICSINPIIGREYESRFALPPSEPKKVLVAGGGPAGMIAAVTAAQRGHRVTLCEKSAELGGALKCVKVISFKKDLYGLVKNLEAQMRKAGVEIRLNTEVTQERVEREAPDVLVLALGAAPIVPSIPGTDSPKAVLGTGLSEPEVAIGKKVVILGGGLVGCESAVHLAQQGKEVTLVEMMEDIAVEANVRQRPILLDMLAELHVKVKTRTKGVRITDQGLVCTDDSGNETFFEADTVVVSVGQRALREAVKGLLDAAPEVVQVGDCVKPQKVTEALYRGYHAGLDI
;
A
#
# COMPACT_ATOMS: atom_id res chain seq x y z
N MET A 1 -0.55 -32.48 -12.45
CA MET A 1 0.70 -31.74 -12.18
C MET A 1 0.77 -31.44 -10.68
N LYS A 2 1.87 -31.76 -9.99
CA LYS A 2 2.03 -31.48 -8.54
C LYS A 2 2.23 -29.96 -8.37
N ARG A 3 1.38 -29.29 -7.60
CA ARG A 3 1.49 -27.85 -7.37
C ARG A 3 2.71 -27.56 -6.47
N LYS A 4 3.41 -26.45 -6.71
CA LYS A 4 4.55 -26.00 -5.88
C LYS A 4 4.11 -25.71 -4.44
N TYR A 5 2.90 -25.13 -4.28
CA TYR A 5 2.31 -24.72 -3.00
C TYR A 5 0.98 -25.47 -2.75
N PRO A 6 1.04 -26.76 -2.35
CA PRO A 6 -0.15 -27.62 -2.30
C PRO A 6 -1.16 -27.17 -1.23
N ASN A 7 -0.71 -26.67 -0.06
CA ASN A 7 -1.60 -26.26 1.01
C ASN A 7 -2.28 -24.94 0.69
N LEU A 8 -1.51 -23.94 0.26
CA LEU A 8 -2.01 -22.61 -0.14
C LEU A 8 -2.99 -22.68 -1.32
N CYS A 9 -2.77 -23.65 -2.23
CA CYS A 9 -3.64 -23.87 -3.39
C CYS A 9 -4.78 -24.87 -3.13
N SER A 10 -4.94 -25.38 -1.91
CA SER A 10 -6.03 -26.31 -1.57
C SER A 10 -7.35 -25.59 -1.37
N PRO A 11 -8.50 -26.23 -1.70
CA PRO A 11 -9.81 -25.65 -1.39
C PRO A 11 -10.11 -25.63 0.11
N LEU A 12 -11.05 -24.77 0.52
CA LEU A 12 -11.58 -24.73 1.89
C LEU A 12 -13.08 -24.47 1.87
N LYS A 13 -13.85 -25.31 2.56
CA LYS A 13 -15.28 -25.09 2.76
C LYS A 13 -15.54 -24.10 3.88
N ILE A 14 -16.38 -23.08 3.61
CA ILE A 14 -16.83 -22.05 4.57
C ILE A 14 -18.34 -21.94 4.45
N GLY A 15 -19.08 -22.28 5.52
CA GLY A 15 -20.54 -22.33 5.42
C GLY A 15 -21.00 -23.22 4.26
N ASN A 16 -21.79 -22.67 3.36
CA ASN A 16 -22.32 -23.36 2.16
C ASN A 16 -21.48 -23.12 0.88
N VAL A 17 -20.35 -22.40 0.96
CA VAL A 17 -19.47 -22.11 -0.19
C VAL A 17 -18.12 -22.79 -0.04
N THR A 18 -17.33 -22.80 -1.13
CA THR A 18 -15.97 -23.35 -1.11
C THR A 18 -15.01 -22.35 -1.75
N LEU A 19 -14.03 -21.90 -0.99
CA LEU A 19 -12.85 -21.19 -1.52
C LEU A 19 -12.03 -22.14 -2.39
N ARG A 20 -11.71 -21.73 -3.62
CA ARG A 20 -10.93 -22.56 -4.58
C ARG A 20 -9.45 -22.69 -4.23
N ASN A 21 -8.91 -21.80 -3.40
CA ASN A 21 -7.58 -21.79 -2.80
C ASN A 21 -7.64 -20.99 -1.50
N ARG A 22 -6.50 -20.83 -0.79
CA ARG A 22 -6.43 -20.15 0.53
C ARG A 22 -6.06 -18.66 0.44
N MET A 23 -6.06 -18.06 -0.76
CA MET A 23 -5.65 -16.68 -1.02
C MET A 23 -6.86 -15.80 -1.30
N VAL A 24 -7.14 -14.85 -0.40
CA VAL A 24 -8.32 -13.98 -0.44
C VAL A 24 -7.90 -12.52 -0.58
N SER A 25 -8.67 -11.74 -1.35
CA SER A 25 -8.53 -10.29 -1.42
C SER A 25 -9.26 -9.65 -0.24
N ALA A 26 -8.48 -9.19 0.74
CA ALA A 26 -8.98 -8.45 1.90
C ALA A 26 -9.73 -7.18 1.49
N PRO A 27 -10.65 -6.68 2.35
CA PRO A 27 -11.37 -5.44 2.10
C PRO A 27 -10.42 -4.27 1.80
N MET A 28 -10.70 -3.56 0.73
CA MET A 28 -9.94 -2.38 0.33
C MET A 28 -10.85 -1.44 -0.43
N ALA A 29 -11.17 -0.32 0.20
CA ALA A 29 -12.04 0.66 -0.39
C ALA A 29 -11.47 1.22 -1.69
N PHE A 30 -12.32 1.30 -2.70
CA PHE A 30 -12.06 2.01 -3.94
C PHE A 30 -12.89 3.30 -3.94
N PRO A 31 -12.26 4.48 -4.03
CA PRO A 31 -12.95 5.75 -3.84
C PRO A 31 -13.82 6.19 -5.02
N ASP A 32 -13.73 5.50 -6.17
CA ASP A 32 -14.52 5.81 -7.35
C ASP A 32 -15.93 5.20 -7.25
N ILE A 33 -16.76 5.86 -6.46
CA ILE A 33 -18.18 5.60 -6.29
C ILE A 33 -18.95 6.90 -6.48
N THR A 34 -20.24 6.86 -6.77
CA THR A 34 -21.04 8.07 -6.94
C THR A 34 -21.18 8.84 -5.62
N ALA A 35 -21.64 10.09 -5.70
CA ALA A 35 -21.88 10.92 -4.52
C ALA A 35 -22.95 10.33 -3.58
N GLU A 36 -23.90 9.58 -4.12
CA GLU A 36 -24.96 8.88 -3.41
C GLU A 36 -24.51 7.56 -2.79
N GLY A 37 -23.28 7.10 -3.11
CA GLY A 37 -22.69 5.87 -2.59
C GLY A 37 -22.99 4.64 -3.46
N HIS A 38 -23.14 4.81 -4.78
CA HIS A 38 -23.36 3.69 -5.70
C HIS A 38 -22.05 3.23 -6.34
N VAL A 39 -21.92 1.92 -6.56
CA VAL A 39 -20.77 1.31 -7.22
C VAL A 39 -20.75 1.68 -8.70
N THR A 40 -19.62 2.24 -9.17
CA THR A 40 -19.38 2.56 -10.58
C THR A 40 -18.84 1.35 -11.36
N LYS A 41 -18.75 1.46 -12.69
CA LYS A 41 -18.12 0.43 -13.53
C LYS A 41 -16.62 0.34 -13.25
N GLU A 42 -15.97 1.45 -12.94
CA GLU A 42 -14.57 1.55 -12.54
C GLU A 42 -14.33 0.80 -11.23
N ALA A 43 -15.19 1.00 -10.22
CA ALA A 43 -15.13 0.26 -8.97
C ALA A 43 -15.37 -1.25 -9.19
N ALA A 44 -16.35 -1.64 -10.00
CA ALA A 44 -16.60 -3.04 -10.34
C ALA A 44 -15.37 -3.66 -11.03
N ALA A 45 -14.72 -2.95 -11.96
CA ALA A 45 -13.52 -3.41 -12.67
C ALA A 45 -12.32 -3.56 -11.74
N PHE A 46 -12.17 -2.65 -10.75
CA PHE A 46 -11.15 -2.76 -9.72
C PHE A 46 -11.25 -4.08 -8.95
N TYR A 47 -12.43 -4.46 -8.47
CA TYR A 47 -12.63 -5.73 -7.76
C TYR A 47 -12.52 -6.95 -8.68
N GLU A 48 -13.06 -6.85 -9.89
CA GLU A 48 -12.99 -7.91 -10.91
C GLU A 48 -11.56 -8.32 -11.25
N LEU A 49 -10.63 -7.36 -11.35
CA LEU A 49 -9.24 -7.66 -11.71
C LEU A 49 -8.59 -8.64 -10.71
N ARG A 50 -8.91 -8.56 -9.42
CA ARG A 50 -8.41 -9.50 -8.39
C ARG A 50 -9.02 -10.89 -8.54
N ALA A 51 -10.30 -10.97 -8.87
CA ALA A 51 -10.98 -12.23 -9.17
C ALA A 51 -10.37 -12.92 -10.40
N ARG A 52 -10.16 -12.15 -11.49
CA ARG A 52 -9.45 -12.59 -12.71
C ARG A 52 -8.02 -13.02 -12.39
N GLY A 53 -7.37 -12.36 -11.43
CA GLY A 53 -6.03 -12.66 -10.93
C GLY A 53 -5.94 -13.90 -10.06
N GLY A 54 -7.04 -14.60 -9.79
CA GLY A 54 -7.04 -15.91 -9.13
C GLY A 54 -7.37 -15.90 -7.64
N ALA A 55 -7.68 -14.76 -7.03
CA ALA A 55 -8.16 -14.74 -5.64
C ALA A 55 -9.38 -15.66 -5.46
N ALA A 56 -9.44 -16.36 -4.31
CA ALA A 56 -10.55 -17.28 -4.02
C ALA A 56 -11.84 -16.55 -3.65
N ALA A 57 -11.70 -15.42 -2.96
CA ALA A 57 -12.78 -14.47 -2.70
C ALA A 57 -12.25 -13.04 -2.87
N VAL A 58 -13.15 -12.12 -3.20
CA VAL A 58 -12.84 -10.69 -3.32
C VAL A 58 -13.87 -9.92 -2.49
N THR A 59 -13.37 -9.13 -1.52
CA THR A 59 -14.20 -8.37 -0.60
C THR A 59 -14.32 -6.92 -1.06
N LEU A 60 -15.53 -6.53 -1.44
CA LEU A 60 -15.90 -5.15 -1.75
C LEU A 60 -16.02 -4.34 -0.45
N SER A 61 -15.48 -3.15 -0.39
CA SER A 61 -15.34 -2.29 0.79
C SER A 61 -15.52 -0.81 0.37
N GLU A 62 -15.82 0.07 1.20
CA GLU A 62 -16.37 0.14 2.54
C GLU A 62 -17.87 0.38 2.41
N CYS A 63 -18.70 -0.51 2.89
CA CYS A 63 -20.15 -0.34 2.83
C CYS A 63 -20.68 0.06 4.20
N VAL A 64 -21.33 1.22 4.26
CA VAL A 64 -21.91 1.72 5.50
C VAL A 64 -23.36 1.25 5.65
N VAL A 65 -23.67 0.68 6.82
CA VAL A 65 -25.02 0.13 7.11
C VAL A 65 -25.97 1.18 7.65
N HIS A 66 -25.47 2.28 8.24
CA HIS A 66 -26.27 3.36 8.80
C HIS A 66 -25.64 4.71 8.44
N ILE A 67 -26.15 5.34 7.37
CA ILE A 67 -25.54 6.53 6.75
C ILE A 67 -25.41 7.71 7.70
N LYS A 68 -26.46 7.94 8.51
CA LYS A 68 -26.57 9.10 9.38
C LYS A 68 -25.51 9.14 10.49
N THR A 69 -25.11 7.99 11.03
CA THR A 69 -24.19 7.93 12.18
C THR A 69 -22.93 7.10 11.92
N GLY A 70 -22.84 6.39 10.77
CA GLY A 70 -21.75 5.45 10.48
C GLY A 70 -20.70 5.93 9.47
N MET A 71 -20.99 7.02 8.76
CA MET A 71 -20.15 7.48 7.64
C MET A 71 -18.90 8.21 8.12
N SER A 72 -17.72 7.67 7.88
CA SER A 72 -16.43 8.26 8.30
C SER A 72 -15.80 9.16 7.23
N HIS A 73 -16.20 9.03 5.97
CA HIS A 73 -15.81 9.87 4.84
C HIS A 73 -16.89 9.85 3.74
N SER A 74 -16.78 10.71 2.74
CA SER A 74 -17.81 10.93 1.72
C SER A 74 -17.89 9.88 0.59
N ARG A 75 -17.10 8.82 0.66
CA ARG A 75 -16.97 7.79 -0.38
C ARG A 75 -17.29 6.39 0.14
N HIS A 76 -18.39 6.26 0.90
CA HIS A 76 -18.93 4.97 1.35
C HIS A 76 -20.05 4.49 0.42
N ILE A 77 -20.13 3.17 0.22
CA ILE A 77 -21.29 2.56 -0.41
C ILE A 77 -22.42 2.54 0.61
N ASN A 78 -23.57 3.10 0.23
CA ASN A 78 -24.72 3.30 1.13
C ASN A 78 -25.69 2.11 1.08
N LEU A 79 -25.63 1.22 2.06
CA LEU A 79 -26.53 0.04 2.11
C LEU A 79 -27.95 0.34 2.62
N GLN A 80 -28.26 1.59 2.97
CA GLN A 80 -29.64 2.01 3.27
C GLN A 80 -30.41 2.49 2.03
N ASP A 81 -29.71 2.69 0.91
CA ASP A 81 -30.33 3.07 -0.36
C ASP A 81 -30.48 1.83 -1.26
N GLU A 82 -31.72 1.47 -1.58
CA GLU A 82 -31.98 0.35 -2.51
C GLU A 82 -31.48 0.62 -3.94
N GLY A 83 -31.25 1.87 -4.32
CA GLY A 83 -30.65 2.24 -5.60
C GLY A 83 -29.25 1.65 -5.83
N VAL A 84 -28.52 1.31 -4.76
CA VAL A 84 -27.21 0.64 -4.87
C VAL A 84 -27.27 -0.77 -5.44
N LEU A 85 -28.47 -1.40 -5.49
CA LEU A 85 -28.63 -2.81 -5.86
C LEU A 85 -28.08 -3.12 -7.25
N ALA A 86 -28.30 -2.24 -8.24
CA ALA A 86 -27.83 -2.44 -9.61
C ALA A 86 -26.29 -2.49 -9.68
N GLY A 87 -25.61 -1.52 -9.06
CA GLY A 87 -24.14 -1.47 -9.01
C GLY A 87 -23.52 -2.61 -8.21
N LEU A 88 -24.13 -2.99 -7.09
CA LEU A 88 -23.71 -4.16 -6.30
C LEU A 88 -23.85 -5.46 -7.10
N THR A 89 -24.99 -5.62 -7.83
CA THR A 89 -25.21 -6.81 -8.68
C THR A 89 -24.17 -6.91 -9.78
N GLU A 90 -23.82 -5.79 -10.43
CA GLU A 90 -22.78 -5.75 -11.44
C GLU A 90 -21.41 -6.13 -10.85
N ALA A 91 -21.05 -5.59 -9.68
CA ALA A 91 -19.81 -5.95 -9.00
C ALA A 91 -19.75 -7.44 -8.64
N ALA A 92 -20.84 -7.99 -8.07
CA ALA A 92 -20.94 -9.41 -7.74
C ALA A 92 -20.77 -10.30 -8.98
N ARG A 93 -21.45 -10.00 -10.09
CA ARG A 93 -21.32 -10.72 -11.36
C ARG A 93 -19.92 -10.64 -11.94
N SER A 94 -19.31 -9.44 -11.92
CA SER A 94 -17.95 -9.20 -12.39
C SER A 94 -16.92 -10.03 -11.63
N ILE A 95 -17.06 -10.17 -10.31
CA ILE A 95 -16.20 -11.03 -9.49
C ILE A 95 -16.44 -12.52 -9.81
N LYS A 96 -17.70 -12.95 -9.78
CA LYS A 96 -18.10 -14.37 -9.83
C LYS A 96 -17.83 -15.02 -11.19
N ARG A 97 -17.87 -14.28 -12.29
CA ARG A 97 -17.59 -14.83 -13.64
C ARG A 97 -16.18 -15.40 -13.79
N HIS A 98 -15.25 -15.02 -12.88
CA HIS A 98 -13.89 -15.55 -12.82
C HIS A 98 -13.73 -16.68 -11.80
N GLY A 99 -14.82 -17.20 -11.22
CA GLY A 99 -14.82 -18.29 -10.25
C GLY A 99 -14.32 -17.91 -8.85
N ALA A 100 -14.25 -16.62 -8.53
CA ALA A 100 -14.06 -16.13 -7.17
C ALA A 100 -15.39 -15.95 -6.46
N LEU A 101 -15.42 -16.07 -5.13
CA LEU A 101 -16.57 -15.70 -4.32
C LEU A 101 -16.63 -14.18 -4.18
N ALA A 102 -17.83 -13.62 -4.23
CA ALA A 102 -18.07 -12.21 -3.99
C ALA A 102 -18.43 -11.98 -2.52
N ASN A 103 -17.68 -11.13 -1.83
CA ASN A 103 -17.85 -10.76 -0.43
C ASN A 103 -18.06 -9.25 -0.28
N VAL A 104 -18.77 -8.79 0.75
CA VAL A 104 -19.00 -7.37 1.04
C VAL A 104 -18.72 -7.06 2.50
N GLU A 105 -17.92 -6.01 2.73
CA GLU A 105 -17.65 -5.49 4.07
C GLU A 105 -18.78 -4.57 4.55
N LEU A 106 -19.45 -4.98 5.64
CA LEU A 106 -20.42 -4.18 6.39
C LEU A 106 -19.72 -3.41 7.49
N SER A 107 -19.88 -2.10 7.54
CA SER A 107 -19.13 -1.25 8.47
C SER A 107 -19.96 -0.12 9.08
N HIS A 108 -19.47 0.42 10.20
CA HIS A 108 -19.97 1.62 10.87
C HIS A 108 -18.82 2.32 11.58
N GLY A 109 -18.57 3.60 11.26
CA GLY A 109 -17.41 4.35 11.74
C GLY A 109 -17.40 4.68 13.23
N GLY A 110 -18.56 4.62 13.92
CA GLY A 110 -18.65 4.98 15.33
C GLY A 110 -18.21 6.44 15.58
N LYS A 111 -17.34 6.64 16.56
CA LYS A 111 -16.79 7.98 16.93
C LYS A 111 -16.06 8.71 15.78
N TYR A 112 -15.64 7.98 14.74
CA TYR A 112 -14.99 8.58 13.57
C TYR A 112 -15.97 8.98 12.46
N ALA A 113 -17.27 8.77 12.66
CA ALA A 113 -18.29 9.20 11.69
C ALA A 113 -18.42 10.73 11.62
N GLY A 114 -18.92 11.22 10.49
CA GLY A 114 -19.31 12.62 10.30
C GLY A 114 -18.20 13.64 10.04
N VAL A 115 -16.94 13.19 9.86
CA VAL A 115 -15.79 14.12 9.68
C VAL A 115 -15.91 14.98 8.42
N ASP A 116 -16.35 14.40 7.31
CA ASP A 116 -16.36 15.07 6.00
C ASP A 116 -17.74 15.63 5.58
N LEU A 117 -18.82 15.09 6.12
CA LEU A 117 -20.18 15.50 5.75
C LEU A 117 -20.52 16.93 6.23
N ALA A 118 -20.06 17.31 7.42
CA ALA A 118 -20.29 18.64 7.97
C ALA A 118 -19.67 19.75 7.11
N LYS A 119 -18.50 19.51 6.53
CA LYS A 119 -17.82 20.46 5.67
C LYS A 119 -18.50 20.67 4.33
N LYS A 120 -19.17 19.63 3.79
CA LYS A 120 -19.84 19.71 2.48
C LYS A 120 -21.22 20.35 2.52
N ALA A 121 -21.95 20.19 3.63
CA ALA A 121 -23.36 20.59 3.71
C ALA A 121 -23.58 22.01 4.24
N GLY A 122 -22.52 22.70 4.72
CA GLY A 122 -22.68 24.04 5.35
C GLY A 122 -23.59 24.05 6.58
N GLY A 123 -23.94 22.87 7.09
CA GLY A 123 -24.81 22.67 8.24
C GLY A 123 -24.05 22.38 9.54
N PRO A 124 -24.76 22.24 10.68
CA PRO A 124 -24.14 21.86 11.94
C PRO A 124 -23.48 20.47 11.80
N ALA A 125 -22.32 20.30 12.45
CA ALA A 125 -21.65 19.01 12.48
C ALA A 125 -22.59 17.93 13.02
N PRO A 126 -22.70 16.75 12.35
CA PRO A 126 -23.54 15.67 12.84
C PRO A 126 -23.05 15.20 14.21
N VAL A 127 -23.99 14.81 15.07
CA VAL A 127 -23.65 14.21 16.37
C VAL A 127 -22.90 12.90 16.11
N ARG A 128 -21.75 12.77 16.76
CA ARG A 128 -20.93 11.57 16.70
C ARG A 128 -21.20 10.72 17.93
N TYR A 129 -21.32 9.42 17.70
CA TYR A 129 -21.61 8.46 18.75
C TYR A 129 -20.49 7.44 18.92
N GLY A 130 -20.17 7.14 20.17
CA GLY A 130 -19.30 6.07 20.59
C GLY A 130 -19.94 5.27 21.73
N PRO A 131 -19.24 4.26 22.29
CA PRO A 131 -19.74 3.56 23.47
C PRO A 131 -19.87 4.49 24.69
N SER A 132 -18.99 5.49 24.79
CA SER A 132 -18.96 6.43 25.93
C SER A 132 -18.63 7.85 25.46
N PRO A 133 -19.01 8.88 26.24
CA PRO A 133 -18.70 10.25 25.89
C PRO A 133 -17.19 10.52 26.01
N GLU A 134 -16.64 11.22 25.02
CA GLU A 134 -15.24 11.67 25.02
C GLU A 134 -15.07 12.95 24.17
N THR A 135 -13.92 13.61 24.32
CA THR A 135 -13.50 14.68 23.43
C THR A 135 -12.24 14.25 22.70
N LEU A 136 -12.29 14.20 21.37
CA LEU A 136 -11.15 13.84 20.54
C LEU A 136 -10.08 14.95 20.54
N PRO A 137 -8.81 14.65 20.19
CA PRO A 137 -7.73 15.64 20.14
C PRO A 137 -8.02 16.86 19.25
N ASN A 138 -8.87 16.72 18.24
CA ASN A 138 -9.31 17.80 17.35
C ASN A 138 -10.50 18.62 17.91
N GLY A 139 -10.87 18.43 19.18
CA GLY A 139 -11.96 19.12 19.86
C GLY A 139 -13.37 18.58 19.57
N SER A 140 -13.51 17.56 18.72
CA SER A 140 -14.82 16.95 18.43
C SER A 140 -15.37 16.22 19.65
N LYS A 141 -16.63 16.48 19.99
CA LYS A 141 -17.34 15.79 21.08
C LYS A 141 -17.99 14.51 20.55
N ILE A 142 -17.86 13.45 21.32
CA ILE A 142 -18.51 12.16 21.11
C ILE A 142 -19.56 12.01 22.20
N GLU A 143 -20.76 11.64 21.82
CA GLU A 143 -21.85 11.31 22.76
C GLU A 143 -21.93 9.80 22.97
N GLU A 144 -22.41 9.40 24.15
CA GLU A 144 -22.73 8.00 24.42
C GLU A 144 -23.89 7.56 23.52
N MET A 145 -23.71 6.45 22.82
CA MET A 145 -24.74 5.93 21.92
C MET A 145 -25.96 5.43 22.72
N PRO A 146 -27.16 6.00 22.49
CA PRO A 146 -28.38 5.53 23.15
C PRO A 146 -28.73 4.09 22.77
N LYS A 147 -29.29 3.30 23.70
CA LYS A 147 -29.71 1.91 23.43
C LYS A 147 -30.69 1.77 22.26
N ALA A 148 -31.55 2.77 22.04
CA ALA A 148 -32.43 2.79 20.89
C ALA A 148 -31.65 2.83 19.56
N LEU A 149 -30.58 3.67 19.50
CA LEU A 149 -29.72 3.75 18.32
C LEU A 149 -28.86 2.48 18.16
N ILE A 150 -28.42 1.84 19.26
CA ILE A 150 -27.74 0.54 19.19
C ILE A 150 -28.63 -0.48 18.48
N ARG A 151 -29.92 -0.60 18.89
CA ARG A 151 -30.88 -1.53 18.24
C ARG A 151 -31.10 -1.19 16.76
N GLU A 152 -31.26 0.09 16.42
CA GLU A 152 -31.40 0.56 15.03
C GLU A 152 -30.20 0.14 14.17
N ILE A 153 -28.97 0.30 14.70
CA ILE A 153 -27.75 -0.09 14.01
C ILE A 153 -27.66 -1.63 13.85
N VAL A 154 -28.01 -2.40 14.89
CA VAL A 154 -28.05 -3.87 14.82
C VAL A 154 -29.01 -4.34 13.72
N GLU A 155 -30.20 -3.76 13.63
CA GLU A 155 -31.16 -4.03 12.53
C GLU A 155 -30.59 -3.61 11.17
N ALA A 156 -29.89 -2.48 11.08
CA ALA A 156 -29.31 -1.98 9.84
C ALA A 156 -28.25 -2.94 9.28
N PHE A 157 -27.44 -3.58 10.13
CA PHE A 157 -26.51 -4.65 9.70
C PHE A 157 -27.26 -5.84 9.08
N GLY A 158 -28.37 -6.29 9.68
CA GLY A 158 -29.20 -7.35 9.12
C GLY A 158 -29.82 -6.96 7.78
N LYS A 159 -30.39 -5.75 7.67
CA LYS A 159 -30.97 -5.22 6.43
C LYS A 159 -29.93 -5.09 5.31
N GLY A 160 -28.74 -4.56 5.64
CA GLY A 160 -27.63 -4.46 4.71
C GLY A 160 -27.16 -5.83 4.21
N ALA A 161 -27.07 -6.83 5.09
CA ALA A 161 -26.72 -8.18 4.70
C ALA A 161 -27.78 -8.83 3.77
N ALA A 162 -29.07 -8.60 4.03
CA ALA A 162 -30.15 -9.06 3.14
C ALA A 162 -30.05 -8.42 1.76
N LEU A 163 -29.78 -7.12 1.67
CA LEU A 163 -29.58 -6.40 0.41
C LEU A 163 -28.38 -6.96 -0.37
N VAL A 164 -27.26 -7.20 0.29
CA VAL A 164 -26.05 -7.80 -0.28
C VAL A 164 -26.33 -9.20 -0.83
N LYS A 165 -27.03 -10.04 -0.08
CA LYS A 165 -27.44 -11.37 -0.54
C LYS A 165 -28.37 -11.27 -1.78
N ARG A 166 -29.31 -10.33 -1.79
CA ARG A 166 -30.19 -10.05 -2.94
C ARG A 166 -29.42 -9.59 -4.17
N ALA A 167 -28.32 -8.83 -3.99
CA ALA A 167 -27.42 -8.42 -5.06
C ALA A 167 -26.57 -9.57 -5.64
N GLY A 168 -26.63 -10.78 -5.06
CA GLY A 168 -25.97 -11.98 -5.56
C GLY A 168 -24.55 -12.21 -5.03
N PHE A 169 -24.15 -11.54 -3.94
CA PHE A 169 -22.93 -11.88 -3.21
C PHE A 169 -23.07 -13.24 -2.51
N ASP A 170 -21.95 -13.89 -2.29
CA ASP A 170 -21.86 -15.24 -1.74
C ASP A 170 -21.65 -15.26 -0.23
N MET A 171 -21.17 -14.16 0.36
CA MET A 171 -20.87 -14.02 1.77
C MET A 171 -20.85 -12.55 2.20
N VAL A 172 -20.88 -12.29 3.50
CA VAL A 172 -20.71 -10.98 4.10
C VAL A 172 -19.51 -10.96 5.05
N PHE A 173 -18.88 -9.80 5.16
CA PHE A 173 -17.75 -9.51 6.02
C PHE A 173 -18.16 -8.44 7.05
N VAL A 174 -18.04 -8.71 8.34
CA VAL A 174 -18.34 -7.76 9.41
C VAL A 174 -17.07 -7.09 9.89
N HIS A 175 -17.00 -5.77 9.82
CA HIS A 175 -15.84 -5.02 10.28
C HIS A 175 -15.87 -4.77 11.79
N GLY A 176 -15.34 -5.70 12.57
CA GLY A 176 -15.26 -5.63 14.04
C GLY A 176 -13.88 -5.27 14.61
N GLY A 177 -12.95 -4.76 13.79
CA GLY A 177 -11.59 -4.39 14.19
C GLY A 177 -11.23 -2.93 13.91
N HIS A 178 -9.95 -2.59 14.06
CA HIS A 178 -9.30 -1.35 13.64
C HIS A 178 -9.87 -0.05 14.23
N GLY A 179 -10.57 -0.10 15.37
CA GLY A 179 -11.13 1.09 16.01
C GLY A 179 -12.50 1.54 15.48
N TRP A 180 -13.17 0.75 14.60
CA TRP A 180 -14.54 1.02 14.16
C TRP A 180 -15.57 0.69 15.25
N LEU A 181 -16.85 0.96 15.05
CA LEU A 181 -17.89 0.91 16.10
C LEU A 181 -17.84 -0.36 16.96
N ILE A 182 -17.83 -1.53 16.37
CA ILE A 182 -17.83 -2.81 17.10
C ILE A 182 -16.57 -2.94 17.96
N HIS A 183 -15.42 -2.56 17.40
CA HIS A 183 -14.15 -2.53 18.14
C HIS A 183 -14.20 -1.54 19.31
N GLN A 184 -14.80 -0.35 19.11
CA GLN A 184 -14.94 0.64 20.18
C GLN A 184 -15.75 0.12 21.38
N PHE A 185 -16.81 -0.65 21.11
CA PHE A 185 -17.59 -1.32 22.17
C PHE A 185 -16.81 -2.43 22.86
N PHE A 186 -15.96 -3.15 22.15
CA PHE A 186 -15.12 -4.20 22.73
C PHE A 186 -13.91 -3.64 23.50
N SER A 187 -13.39 -2.49 23.14
CA SER A 187 -12.20 -1.86 23.74
C SER A 187 -12.49 -1.25 25.10
N PRO A 188 -11.80 -1.70 26.18
CA PRO A 188 -11.89 -1.05 27.48
C PRO A 188 -11.29 0.36 27.48
N ALA A 189 -10.43 0.72 26.54
CA ALA A 189 -9.92 2.08 26.37
C ALA A 189 -10.99 3.06 25.88
N SER A 190 -11.96 2.59 25.08
CA SER A 190 -13.04 3.42 24.52
C SER A 190 -14.37 3.28 25.26
N ASN A 191 -14.67 2.08 25.79
CA ASN A 191 -15.94 1.75 26.42
C ASN A 191 -15.86 1.87 27.95
N ARG A 192 -16.64 2.79 28.51
CA ARG A 192 -16.79 3.02 29.96
C ARG A 192 -18.25 2.96 30.39
N ARG A 193 -19.11 2.28 29.62
CA ARG A 193 -20.52 2.08 29.93
C ARG A 193 -20.71 1.23 31.17
N MET A 194 -21.80 1.49 31.90
CA MET A 194 -22.18 0.76 33.11
C MET A 194 -23.45 -0.09 32.93
N ASP A 195 -23.85 -0.29 31.67
CA ASP A 195 -25.01 -1.13 31.31
C ASP A 195 -24.58 -2.47 30.69
N GLU A 196 -25.53 -3.21 30.12
CA GLU A 196 -25.28 -4.52 29.50
C GLU A 196 -24.31 -4.51 28.31
N TYR A 197 -23.94 -3.32 27.79
CA TYR A 197 -22.91 -3.10 26.79
C TYR A 197 -21.60 -2.60 27.41
N GLY A 198 -21.48 -2.62 28.74
CA GLY A 198 -20.35 -2.07 29.49
C GLY A 198 -19.06 -2.87 29.39
N CYS A 199 -17.98 -2.33 29.97
CA CYS A 199 -16.64 -2.90 29.85
C CYS A 199 -16.24 -3.84 30.99
N ASP A 200 -17.10 -4.08 31.98
CA ASP A 200 -16.85 -4.87 33.18
C ASP A 200 -16.59 -6.36 32.87
N THR A 201 -17.23 -6.91 31.85
CA THR A 201 -17.01 -8.30 31.41
C THR A 201 -16.74 -8.36 29.89
N VAL A 202 -16.06 -9.42 29.45
CA VAL A 202 -15.84 -9.67 28.01
C VAL A 202 -17.17 -9.91 27.29
N GLU A 203 -18.12 -10.56 27.95
CA GLU A 203 -19.47 -10.87 27.43
C GLU A 203 -20.25 -9.57 27.15
N ASN A 204 -20.19 -8.60 28.07
CA ASN A 204 -20.83 -7.30 27.88
C ASN A 204 -20.17 -6.50 26.75
N ARG A 205 -18.83 -6.46 26.71
CA ARG A 205 -18.08 -5.84 25.62
C ARG A 205 -18.38 -6.47 24.25
N ALA A 206 -18.59 -7.78 24.21
CA ALA A 206 -18.90 -8.54 22.99
C ALA A 206 -20.36 -8.42 22.53
N ARG A 207 -21.27 -7.97 23.41
CA ARG A 207 -22.73 -8.00 23.18
C ARG A 207 -23.13 -7.40 21.84
N LEU A 208 -22.67 -6.16 21.54
CA LEU A 208 -23.00 -5.52 20.27
C LEU A 208 -22.59 -6.38 19.06
N ALA A 209 -21.40 -6.97 19.09
CA ALA A 209 -20.91 -7.83 18.01
C ALA A 209 -21.79 -9.07 17.83
N LEU A 210 -22.18 -9.71 18.94
CA LEU A 210 -23.02 -10.92 18.94
C LEU A 210 -24.42 -10.62 18.43
N GLU A 211 -25.05 -9.52 18.87
CA GLU A 211 -26.36 -9.08 18.38
C GLU A 211 -26.34 -8.74 16.89
N ILE A 212 -25.30 -8.08 16.39
CA ILE A 212 -25.10 -7.81 14.96
C ILE A 212 -25.00 -9.12 14.17
N VAL A 213 -24.19 -10.08 14.61
CA VAL A 213 -24.04 -11.37 13.94
C VAL A 213 -25.36 -12.15 13.94
N ASP A 214 -26.11 -12.12 15.05
CA ASP A 214 -27.43 -12.75 15.13
C ASP A 214 -28.45 -12.10 14.19
N SER A 215 -28.47 -10.75 14.10
CA SER A 215 -29.31 -10.00 13.16
C SER A 215 -28.99 -10.35 11.71
N ILE A 216 -27.68 -10.39 11.36
CA ILE A 216 -27.22 -10.81 10.02
C ILE A 216 -27.66 -12.26 9.75
N ARG A 217 -27.41 -13.18 10.68
CA ARG A 217 -27.76 -14.61 10.53
C ARG A 217 -29.27 -14.79 10.31
N ALA A 218 -30.10 -14.06 11.04
CA ALA A 218 -31.56 -14.07 10.86
C ALA A 218 -31.98 -13.60 9.46
N ALA A 219 -31.30 -12.58 8.94
CA ALA A 219 -31.60 -11.98 7.63
C ALA A 219 -31.13 -12.83 6.43
N VAL A 220 -29.94 -13.46 6.55
CA VAL A 220 -29.36 -14.22 5.43
C VAL A 220 -29.62 -15.73 5.51
N GLY A 221 -30.05 -16.23 6.66
CA GLY A 221 -30.35 -17.64 6.92
C GLY A 221 -29.13 -18.50 7.25
N PRO A 222 -29.36 -19.79 7.60
CA PRO A 222 -28.30 -20.71 7.94
C PRO A 222 -27.44 -21.05 6.72
N GLY A 223 -26.12 -21.20 6.94
CA GLY A 223 -25.17 -21.61 5.91
C GLY A 223 -24.66 -20.49 5.01
N PHE A 224 -25.32 -19.32 4.91
CA PHE A 224 -24.75 -18.16 4.22
C PHE A 224 -23.54 -17.66 5.02
N PRO A 225 -22.32 -17.62 4.46
CA PRO A 225 -21.13 -17.35 5.22
C PRO A 225 -21.08 -15.94 5.81
N ILE A 226 -20.74 -15.85 7.08
CA ILE A 226 -20.41 -14.62 7.79
C ILE A 226 -18.94 -14.68 8.14
N GLU A 227 -18.16 -13.81 7.55
CA GLU A 227 -16.79 -13.52 7.94
C GLU A 227 -16.79 -12.37 8.96
N PHE A 228 -16.00 -12.49 10.03
CA PHE A 228 -15.89 -11.45 11.05
C PHE A 228 -14.43 -11.07 11.26
N ARG A 229 -14.08 -9.79 11.03
CA ARG A 229 -12.74 -9.28 11.32
C ARG A 229 -12.67 -8.65 12.70
N MET A 230 -11.70 -9.11 13.50
CA MET A 230 -11.32 -8.51 14.76
C MET A 230 -9.84 -8.13 14.78
N SER A 231 -9.44 -7.23 15.66
CA SER A 231 -8.04 -7.04 16.02
C SER A 231 -7.67 -8.07 17.11
N GLY A 232 -6.55 -8.76 16.95
CA GLY A 232 -6.05 -9.71 17.94
C GLY A 232 -5.43 -9.02 19.16
N GLU A 233 -5.02 -7.76 19.00
CA GLU A 233 -4.50 -6.88 20.04
C GLU A 233 -4.71 -5.42 19.61
N GLU A 234 -4.91 -4.50 20.56
CA GLU A 234 -5.25 -3.10 20.24
C GLU A 234 -4.03 -2.21 20.14
N HIS A 235 -2.95 -2.53 20.84
CA HIS A 235 -1.68 -1.77 20.90
C HIS A 235 -1.82 -0.31 21.34
N ILE A 236 -2.72 -0.04 22.28
CA ILE A 236 -2.88 1.27 22.92
C ILE A 236 -2.94 1.11 24.44
N PRO A 237 -2.53 2.12 25.23
CA PRO A 237 -2.65 2.07 26.68
C PRO A 237 -4.09 1.86 27.13
N GLY A 238 -4.31 0.86 28.00
CA GLY A 238 -5.65 0.49 28.49
C GLY A 238 -6.52 -0.25 27.48
N GLY A 239 -6.00 -0.56 26.30
CA GLY A 239 -6.67 -1.39 25.31
C GLY A 239 -6.68 -2.88 25.66
N TYR A 240 -7.42 -3.69 24.91
CA TYR A 240 -7.48 -5.12 25.12
C TYR A 240 -6.26 -5.85 24.57
N THR A 241 -5.96 -6.99 25.20
CA THR A 241 -4.83 -7.86 24.89
C THR A 241 -5.27 -9.08 24.09
N ILE A 242 -4.28 -9.93 23.71
CA ILE A 242 -4.54 -11.19 23.03
C ILE A 242 -5.42 -12.14 23.86
N GLU A 243 -5.34 -12.12 25.20
CA GLU A 243 -6.17 -12.94 26.09
C GLU A 243 -7.65 -12.56 26.00
N ASP A 244 -7.95 -11.24 25.98
CA ASP A 244 -9.31 -10.73 25.76
C ASP A 244 -9.80 -11.10 24.35
N ALA A 245 -8.94 -10.96 23.34
CA ALA A 245 -9.27 -11.32 21.97
C ALA A 245 -9.58 -12.83 21.82
N ILE A 246 -8.86 -13.71 22.52
CA ILE A 246 -9.14 -15.15 22.56
C ILE A 246 -10.53 -15.42 23.18
N ARG A 247 -10.88 -14.74 24.28
CA ARG A 247 -12.21 -14.86 24.90
C ARG A 247 -13.31 -14.39 23.95
N PHE A 248 -13.10 -13.26 23.29
CA PHE A 248 -14.03 -12.73 22.29
C PHE A 248 -14.21 -13.70 21.11
N ALA A 249 -13.11 -14.24 20.58
CA ALA A 249 -13.14 -15.22 19.50
C ALA A 249 -13.92 -16.50 19.88
N LYS A 250 -13.84 -16.94 21.15
CA LYS A 250 -14.62 -18.08 21.66
C LYS A 250 -16.14 -17.80 21.66
N LEU A 251 -16.55 -16.57 21.94
CA LEU A 251 -17.97 -16.17 21.91
C LEU A 251 -18.48 -16.06 20.45
N LEU A 252 -17.65 -15.51 19.55
CA LEU A 252 -18.00 -15.32 18.14
C LEU A 252 -17.98 -16.62 17.33
N GLY A 253 -16.98 -17.47 17.57
CA GLY A 253 -16.68 -18.65 16.73
C GLY A 253 -17.88 -19.55 16.40
N PRO A 254 -18.81 -19.87 17.36
CA PRO A 254 -20.00 -20.68 17.07
C PRO A 254 -21.04 -20.02 16.16
N LYS A 255 -20.96 -18.71 15.92
CA LYS A 255 -21.97 -17.89 15.21
C LYS A 255 -21.53 -17.46 13.81
N ILE A 256 -20.25 -17.57 13.50
CA ILE A 256 -19.62 -17.13 12.24
C ILE A 256 -19.01 -18.31 11.49
N ASP A 257 -18.62 -18.08 10.23
CA ASP A 257 -18.09 -19.13 9.35
C ASP A 257 -16.59 -18.93 9.01
N LEU A 258 -16.06 -17.72 9.19
CA LEU A 258 -14.64 -17.39 9.05
C LEU A 258 -14.28 -16.27 10.04
N LEU A 259 -13.22 -16.45 10.81
CA LEU A 259 -12.66 -15.43 11.70
C LEU A 259 -11.41 -14.81 11.08
N HIS A 260 -11.46 -13.55 10.71
CA HIS A 260 -10.31 -12.80 10.20
C HIS A 260 -9.61 -12.06 11.35
N VAL A 261 -8.36 -12.40 11.61
CA VAL A 261 -7.55 -11.79 12.66
C VAL A 261 -6.58 -10.77 12.07
N SER A 262 -6.79 -9.51 12.42
CA SER A 262 -5.91 -8.38 12.16
C SER A 262 -5.35 -7.84 13.48
N THR A 263 -4.94 -6.56 13.54
CA THR A 263 -4.39 -5.95 14.76
C THR A 263 -4.58 -4.43 14.79
N GLY A 264 -4.50 -3.84 15.98
CA GLY A 264 -4.45 -2.40 16.20
C GLY A 264 -5.75 -1.66 15.99
N ALA A 265 -5.68 -0.35 16.21
CA ALA A 265 -6.72 0.64 15.93
C ALA A 265 -6.18 1.71 14.96
N PHE A 266 -6.97 2.13 13.99
CA PHE A 266 -6.53 2.93 12.83
C PHE A 266 -5.77 4.21 13.21
N GLU A 267 -6.29 5.01 14.13
CA GLU A 267 -5.67 6.30 14.47
C GLU A 267 -4.43 6.16 15.37
N ASN A 268 -4.52 5.29 16.37
CA ASN A 268 -3.50 5.20 17.42
C ASN A 268 -2.36 4.23 17.09
N SER A 269 -2.57 3.33 16.13
CA SER A 269 -1.59 2.31 15.75
C SER A 269 -1.54 2.08 14.23
N PHE A 270 -1.62 3.16 13.45
CA PHE A 270 -1.68 3.09 11.98
C PHE A 270 -0.54 2.27 11.38
N ALA A 271 0.70 2.49 11.82
CA ALA A 271 1.88 1.79 11.32
C ALA A 271 1.87 0.29 11.66
N ILE A 272 1.25 -0.07 12.79
CA ILE A 272 1.06 -1.47 13.21
C ILE A 272 -0.04 -2.11 12.36
N THR A 273 -1.22 -1.47 12.28
CA THR A 273 -2.36 -1.95 11.48
C THR A 273 -2.00 -2.11 9.99
N HIS A 274 -1.19 -1.20 9.47
CA HIS A 274 -0.76 -1.16 8.08
C HIS A 274 0.78 -1.28 7.97
N PRO A 275 1.39 -2.46 8.07
CA PRO A 275 2.85 -2.60 8.13
C PRO A 275 3.55 -1.85 6.98
N SER A 276 4.53 -1.00 7.34
CA SER A 276 5.37 -0.23 6.41
C SER A 276 6.50 -1.07 5.82
N MET A 277 7.36 -0.45 5.01
CA MET A 277 8.59 -1.09 4.51
C MET A 277 9.58 -1.43 5.64
N PHE A 278 9.49 -0.77 6.78
CA PHE A 278 10.35 -1.04 7.95
C PHE A 278 9.89 -2.23 8.79
N ALA A 279 8.62 -2.66 8.66
CA ALA A 279 8.09 -3.81 9.38
C ALA A 279 8.43 -5.14 8.70
N GLU A 280 8.49 -6.23 9.48
CA GLU A 280 8.67 -7.58 8.94
C GLU A 280 7.42 -8.05 8.20
N ARG A 281 7.59 -9.01 7.28
CA ARG A 281 6.49 -9.70 6.63
C ARG A 281 5.88 -10.73 7.56
N GLY A 282 4.55 -10.87 7.52
CA GLY A 282 3.83 -11.81 8.38
C GLY A 282 3.75 -11.36 9.84
N CYS A 283 4.03 -10.09 10.14
CA CYS A 283 4.13 -9.54 11.50
C CYS A 283 2.88 -9.77 12.38
N HIS A 284 1.69 -9.99 11.81
CA HIS A 284 0.45 -10.24 12.57
C HIS A 284 0.05 -11.72 12.64
N VAL A 285 0.75 -12.62 11.95
CA VAL A 285 0.39 -14.05 11.85
C VAL A 285 0.39 -14.73 13.22
N HIS A 286 1.24 -14.29 14.15
CA HIS A 286 1.30 -14.84 15.51
C HIS A 286 -0.01 -14.67 16.29
N LEU A 287 -0.76 -13.56 16.06
CA LEU A 287 -2.06 -13.32 16.68
C LEU A 287 -3.12 -14.30 16.15
N ALA A 288 -3.17 -14.50 14.83
CA ALA A 288 -4.06 -15.49 14.23
C ALA A 288 -3.74 -16.91 14.74
N ALA A 289 -2.46 -17.26 14.80
CA ALA A 289 -2.01 -18.56 15.30
C ALA A 289 -2.34 -18.78 16.78
N ALA A 290 -2.26 -17.74 17.62
CA ALA A 290 -2.65 -17.80 19.02
C ALA A 290 -4.16 -18.04 19.17
N ILE A 291 -5.00 -17.27 18.48
CA ILE A 291 -6.46 -17.37 18.54
C ILE A 291 -6.95 -18.71 17.98
N LYS A 292 -6.38 -19.18 16.86
CA LYS A 292 -6.77 -20.43 16.19
C LYS A 292 -6.72 -21.66 17.11
N LYS A 293 -5.81 -21.69 18.07
CA LYS A 293 -5.71 -22.78 19.06
C LYS A 293 -6.96 -22.91 19.96
N HIS A 294 -7.81 -21.89 19.98
CA HIS A 294 -8.93 -21.78 20.93
C HIS A 294 -10.31 -21.76 20.25
N VAL A 295 -10.37 -21.78 18.93
CA VAL A 295 -11.63 -21.76 18.16
C VAL A 295 -11.67 -22.91 17.15
N LYS A 296 -12.89 -23.31 16.75
CA LYS A 296 -13.10 -24.36 15.73
C LYS A 296 -13.38 -23.78 14.34
N VAL A 297 -13.84 -22.53 14.30
CA VAL A 297 -14.08 -21.80 13.03
C VAL A 297 -12.75 -21.60 12.29
N PRO A 298 -12.73 -21.71 10.96
CA PRO A 298 -11.55 -21.36 10.18
C PRO A 298 -11.05 -19.94 10.49
N VAL A 299 -9.72 -19.76 10.48
CA VAL A 299 -9.08 -18.49 10.82
C VAL A 299 -8.31 -17.96 9.62
N ALA A 300 -8.57 -16.71 9.24
CA ALA A 300 -7.79 -15.96 8.26
C ALA A 300 -6.76 -15.06 8.96
N CYS A 301 -5.57 -14.92 8.36
CA CYS A 301 -4.53 -14.00 8.81
C CYS A 301 -4.20 -12.97 7.75
N ILE A 302 -3.67 -11.83 8.19
CA ILE A 302 -3.16 -10.73 7.36
C ILE A 302 -1.85 -10.20 7.97
N GLY A 303 -1.10 -9.35 7.25
CA GLY A 303 0.10 -8.68 7.78
C GLY A 303 1.29 -8.70 6.83
N ALA A 304 1.29 -7.84 5.81
CA ALA A 304 2.37 -7.69 4.82
C ALA A 304 2.75 -9.02 4.10
N LEU A 305 1.77 -9.86 3.79
CA LEU A 305 1.95 -11.15 3.13
C LEU A 305 1.98 -10.99 1.60
N ASN A 306 3.06 -11.41 0.96
CA ASN A 306 3.26 -11.41 -0.49
C ASN A 306 4.36 -12.38 -0.97
N GLU A 307 4.87 -13.24 -0.07
CA GLU A 307 5.86 -14.28 -0.38
C GLU A 307 5.18 -15.64 -0.40
N PRO A 308 5.16 -16.35 -1.53
CA PRO A 308 4.46 -17.63 -1.65
C PRO A 308 4.93 -18.70 -0.65
N GLU A 309 6.25 -18.80 -0.42
CA GLU A 309 6.83 -19.74 0.53
C GLU A 309 6.37 -19.48 1.96
N GLN A 310 6.35 -18.21 2.38
CA GLN A 310 5.87 -17.82 3.70
C GLN A 310 4.37 -18.10 3.86
N MET A 311 3.57 -17.80 2.82
CA MET A 311 2.12 -18.05 2.83
C MET A 311 1.82 -19.55 2.86
N GLU A 312 2.57 -20.37 2.12
CA GLU A 312 2.46 -21.84 2.17
C GLU A 312 2.79 -22.37 3.56
N GLU A 313 3.89 -21.91 4.17
CA GLU A 313 4.31 -22.29 5.52
C GLU A 313 3.24 -21.96 6.57
N ILE A 314 2.59 -20.81 6.48
CA ILE A 314 1.51 -20.40 7.38
C ILE A 314 0.36 -21.41 7.36
N ILE A 315 -0.06 -21.83 6.17
CA ILE A 315 -1.17 -22.79 6.00
C ILE A 315 -0.71 -24.19 6.38
N ALA A 316 0.45 -24.63 5.90
CA ALA A 316 0.98 -25.98 6.16
C ALA A 316 1.24 -26.25 7.64
N SER A 317 1.73 -25.25 8.38
CA SER A 317 1.97 -25.36 9.84
C SER A 317 0.72 -25.16 10.69
N GLY A 318 -0.44 -24.86 10.08
CA GLY A 318 -1.70 -24.66 10.79
C GLY A 318 -1.78 -23.35 11.57
N LYS A 319 -0.94 -22.36 11.28
CA LYS A 319 -0.99 -21.02 11.90
C LYS A 319 -2.26 -20.25 11.52
N ALA A 320 -2.74 -20.46 10.28
CA ALA A 320 -4.03 -19.97 9.79
C ALA A 320 -4.61 -20.93 8.73
N ASP A 321 -5.87 -20.74 8.34
CA ASP A 321 -6.53 -21.52 7.29
C ASP A 321 -6.62 -20.73 5.97
N VAL A 322 -6.57 -19.39 6.03
CA VAL A 322 -6.68 -18.47 4.91
C VAL A 322 -5.65 -17.36 5.07
N VAL A 323 -5.06 -16.95 3.95
CA VAL A 323 -4.19 -15.77 3.86
C VAL A 323 -4.96 -14.66 3.14
N GLU A 324 -5.10 -13.51 3.80
CA GLU A 324 -5.72 -12.34 3.20
C GLU A 324 -4.69 -11.28 2.83
N MET A 325 -4.89 -10.72 1.64
CA MET A 325 -3.97 -9.75 1.05
C MET A 325 -4.74 -8.52 0.55
N ALA A 326 -4.29 -7.33 0.94
CA ALA A 326 -4.78 -6.07 0.41
C ALA A 326 -3.76 -5.45 -0.58
N ARG A 327 -2.74 -4.77 -0.05
CA ARG A 327 -1.75 -4.04 -0.86
C ARG A 327 -0.91 -4.92 -1.79
N ALA A 328 -0.71 -6.20 -1.45
CA ALA A 328 -0.06 -7.15 -2.35
C ALA A 328 -0.85 -7.31 -3.67
N LEU A 329 -2.19 -7.35 -3.58
CA LEU A 329 -3.07 -7.43 -4.75
C LEU A 329 -3.34 -6.09 -5.44
N LEU A 330 -2.86 -4.96 -4.87
CA LEU A 330 -2.70 -3.71 -5.63
C LEU A 330 -1.44 -3.76 -6.49
N ALA A 331 -0.33 -4.19 -5.91
CA ALA A 331 0.94 -4.29 -6.61
C ALA A 331 0.85 -5.33 -7.75
N ASP A 332 0.27 -6.48 -7.46
CA ASP A 332 0.07 -7.57 -8.41
C ASP A 332 -1.30 -8.24 -8.23
N PRO A 333 -2.32 -7.82 -8.97
CA PRO A 333 -3.63 -8.45 -8.95
C PRO A 333 -3.59 -9.94 -9.34
N PHE A 334 -2.57 -10.37 -10.10
CA PHE A 334 -2.41 -11.74 -10.57
C PHE A 334 -1.54 -12.62 -9.66
N LEU A 335 -1.10 -12.12 -8.50
CA LEU A 335 -0.30 -12.88 -7.54
C LEU A 335 -0.89 -14.28 -7.24
N PRO A 336 -2.19 -14.46 -6.92
CA PRO A 336 -2.73 -15.79 -6.64
C PRO A 336 -2.62 -16.75 -7.84
N ARG A 337 -2.85 -16.25 -9.05
CA ARG A 337 -2.72 -17.07 -10.28
C ARG A 337 -1.26 -17.47 -10.52
N LYS A 338 -0.32 -16.55 -10.33
CA LYS A 338 1.13 -16.81 -10.46
C LYS A 338 1.58 -17.88 -9.46
N VAL A 339 1.12 -17.79 -8.20
CA VAL A 339 1.35 -18.81 -7.17
C VAL A 339 0.80 -20.17 -7.58
N MET A 340 -0.43 -20.23 -8.08
CA MET A 340 -1.04 -21.49 -8.55
C MET A 340 -0.29 -22.13 -9.72
N LEU A 341 0.42 -21.31 -10.52
CA LEU A 341 1.23 -21.74 -11.68
C LEU A 341 2.71 -21.95 -11.33
N GLY A 342 3.16 -21.61 -10.11
CA GLY A 342 4.57 -21.68 -9.70
C GLY A 342 5.46 -20.63 -10.38
N GLN A 343 4.90 -19.47 -10.73
CA GLN A 343 5.57 -18.36 -11.44
C GLN A 343 6.00 -17.26 -10.46
N ASP A 344 6.78 -17.60 -9.44
CA ASP A 344 7.10 -16.70 -8.32
C ASP A 344 7.96 -15.50 -8.75
N ASP A 345 8.85 -15.71 -9.74
CA ASP A 345 9.72 -14.66 -10.27
C ASP A 345 8.94 -13.57 -11.02
N ASP A 346 7.70 -13.88 -11.44
CA ASP A 346 6.81 -12.92 -12.10
C ASP A 346 6.03 -12.04 -11.13
N ILE A 347 6.04 -12.35 -9.82
CA ILE A 347 5.26 -11.63 -8.82
C ILE A 347 5.87 -10.25 -8.57
N VAL A 348 5.07 -9.20 -8.81
CA VAL A 348 5.41 -7.83 -8.45
C VAL A 348 5.06 -7.60 -6.97
N ARG A 349 6.09 -7.50 -6.12
CA ARG A 349 5.91 -7.41 -4.67
C ARG A 349 5.59 -5.98 -4.23
N CYS A 350 4.57 -5.82 -3.38
CA CYS A 350 4.24 -4.52 -2.78
C CYS A 350 5.43 -3.97 -1.98
N ILE A 351 5.88 -2.77 -2.32
CA ILE A 351 7.01 -2.08 -1.67
C ILE A 351 6.63 -1.39 -0.35
N ARG A 352 5.39 -1.48 0.08
CA ARG A 352 4.84 -0.97 1.35
C ARG A 352 5.10 0.52 1.62
N CYS A 353 5.10 1.33 0.57
CA CYS A 353 5.41 2.77 0.56
C CYS A 353 4.25 3.68 0.99
N TYR A 354 3.06 3.15 1.24
CA TYR A 354 1.83 3.88 1.59
C TYR A 354 1.25 4.83 0.54
N THR A 355 1.79 4.95 -0.65
CA THR A 355 1.25 5.84 -1.68
C THR A 355 -0.25 5.62 -1.88
N CYS A 356 -0.71 4.37 -1.98
CA CYS A 356 -2.14 4.04 -2.15
C CYS A 356 -3.03 4.47 -0.97
N LEU A 357 -2.48 4.66 0.23
CA LEU A 357 -3.20 5.12 1.42
C LEU A 357 -3.13 6.64 1.57
N ALA A 358 -1.98 7.24 1.24
CA ALA A 358 -1.78 8.69 1.29
C ALA A 358 -2.59 9.41 0.21
N GLU A 359 -2.57 8.94 -1.03
CA GLU A 359 -3.32 9.52 -2.14
C GLU A 359 -4.83 9.45 -1.93
N ARG A 360 -5.34 8.34 -1.39
CA ARG A 360 -6.75 8.26 -1.01
C ARG A 360 -7.17 9.39 -0.07
N THR A 361 -6.29 9.79 0.84
CA THR A 361 -6.55 10.88 1.80
C THR A 361 -6.41 12.25 1.13
N HIS A 362 -5.46 12.40 0.23
CA HIS A 362 -5.09 13.69 -0.37
C HIS A 362 -5.93 14.03 -1.60
N THR A 363 -5.97 13.13 -2.58
CA THR A 363 -6.64 13.33 -3.88
C THR A 363 -7.97 12.60 -4.01
N GLN A 364 -8.33 11.77 -3.02
CA GLN A 364 -9.48 10.86 -3.08
C GLN A 364 -9.42 9.88 -4.25
N THR A 365 -8.22 9.54 -4.72
CA THR A 365 -7.98 8.52 -5.74
C THR A 365 -7.26 7.31 -5.15
N ARG A 366 -7.19 6.24 -5.93
CA ARG A 366 -6.42 5.05 -5.57
C ARG A 366 -5.37 4.81 -6.65
N ILE A 367 -4.09 4.93 -6.28
CA ILE A 367 -2.95 4.65 -7.16
C ILE A 367 -1.97 3.70 -6.47
N CYS A 368 -1.10 3.07 -7.24
CA CYS A 368 0.00 2.27 -6.71
C CYS A 368 1.31 2.74 -7.31
N SER A 369 2.37 2.87 -6.49
CA SER A 369 3.69 3.32 -6.96
C SER A 369 4.32 2.42 -8.02
N ILE A 370 3.94 1.13 -8.04
CA ILE A 370 4.59 0.12 -8.89
C ILE A 370 3.61 -0.59 -9.83
N ASN A 371 2.33 -0.23 -9.79
CA ASN A 371 1.32 -0.74 -10.71
C ASN A 371 0.50 0.43 -11.26
N PRO A 372 0.82 0.94 -12.46
CA PRO A 372 0.17 2.11 -13.04
C PRO A 372 -1.28 1.88 -13.49
N ILE A 373 -1.75 0.62 -13.53
CA ILE A 373 -3.12 0.27 -13.94
C ILE A 373 -4.13 0.59 -12.82
N ILE A 374 -3.70 0.66 -11.55
CA ILE A 374 -4.60 0.86 -10.42
C ILE A 374 -5.35 2.20 -10.53
N GLY A 375 -6.69 2.12 -10.48
CA GLY A 375 -7.59 3.24 -10.72
C GLY A 375 -7.98 3.42 -12.19
N ARG A 376 -7.48 2.55 -13.10
CA ARG A 376 -7.71 2.57 -14.55
C ARG A 376 -8.07 1.19 -15.10
N GLU A 377 -8.50 0.28 -14.24
CA GLU A 377 -8.78 -1.11 -14.62
C GLU A 377 -9.89 -1.22 -15.66
N TYR A 378 -10.86 -0.30 -15.62
CA TYR A 378 -11.94 -0.25 -16.62
C TYR A 378 -11.42 0.25 -17.97
N GLU A 379 -10.72 1.39 -17.98
CA GLU A 379 -10.12 2.02 -19.16
C GLU A 379 -9.15 1.06 -19.89
N SER A 380 -8.31 0.37 -19.14
CA SER A 380 -7.30 -0.54 -19.70
C SER A 380 -7.88 -1.68 -20.56
N ARG A 381 -9.19 -1.97 -20.46
CA ARG A 381 -9.86 -2.99 -21.28
C ARG A 381 -10.07 -2.55 -22.74
N PHE A 382 -10.03 -1.26 -22.99
CA PHE A 382 -10.28 -0.67 -24.30
C PHE A 382 -9.00 -0.34 -25.06
N ALA A 383 -7.84 -0.67 -24.50
CA ALA A 383 -6.56 -0.53 -25.21
C ALA A 383 -6.53 -1.49 -26.40
N LEU A 384 -6.76 -0.97 -27.59
CA LEU A 384 -6.69 -1.73 -28.83
C LEU A 384 -5.23 -1.97 -29.23
N PRO A 385 -4.90 -3.10 -29.88
CA PRO A 385 -3.59 -3.26 -30.51
C PRO A 385 -3.40 -2.16 -31.58
N PRO A 386 -2.15 -1.71 -31.84
CA PRO A 386 -1.87 -0.73 -32.87
C PRO A 386 -2.24 -1.28 -34.26
N SER A 387 -2.60 -0.39 -35.16
CA SER A 387 -2.90 -0.76 -36.55
C SER A 387 -1.67 -1.36 -37.26
N GLU A 388 -0.48 -0.80 -36.96
CA GLU A 388 0.80 -1.28 -37.47
C GLU A 388 1.86 -1.31 -36.36
N PRO A 389 2.68 -2.40 -36.26
CA PRO A 389 3.78 -2.46 -35.32
C PRO A 389 4.88 -1.47 -35.66
N LYS A 390 5.14 -0.51 -34.78
CA LYS A 390 6.24 0.45 -34.88
C LYS A 390 7.56 -0.16 -34.38
N LYS A 391 8.68 0.37 -34.88
CA LYS A 391 10.02 0.14 -34.32
C LYS A 391 10.30 1.18 -33.24
N VAL A 392 10.42 0.73 -32.00
CA VAL A 392 10.58 1.62 -30.82
C VAL A 392 11.99 1.45 -30.27
N LEU A 393 12.72 2.56 -30.14
CA LEU A 393 14.00 2.61 -29.44
C LEU A 393 13.82 3.31 -28.09
N VAL A 394 14.16 2.61 -27.01
CA VAL A 394 14.12 3.18 -25.64
C VAL A 394 15.53 3.50 -25.18
N ALA A 395 15.81 4.75 -24.89
CA ALA A 395 17.08 5.25 -24.41
C ALA A 395 17.07 5.37 -22.88
N GLY A 396 17.66 4.39 -22.19
CA GLY A 396 17.80 4.33 -20.73
C GLY A 396 17.01 3.20 -20.07
N GLY A 397 17.73 2.38 -19.30
CA GLY A 397 17.24 1.19 -18.58
C GLY A 397 16.84 1.46 -17.13
N GLY A 398 16.43 2.68 -16.81
CA GLY A 398 15.78 3.00 -15.53
C GLY A 398 14.31 2.56 -15.50
N PRO A 399 13.58 2.70 -14.36
CA PRO A 399 12.22 2.19 -14.20
C PRO A 399 11.25 2.74 -15.24
N ALA A 400 11.38 4.01 -15.64
CA ALA A 400 10.52 4.62 -16.65
C ALA A 400 10.72 3.99 -18.05
N GLY A 401 11.99 3.81 -18.47
CA GLY A 401 12.31 3.19 -19.75
C GLY A 401 11.93 1.71 -19.79
N MET A 402 12.20 0.98 -18.69
CA MET A 402 11.87 -0.45 -18.60
C MET A 402 10.36 -0.70 -18.73
N ILE A 403 9.52 0.06 -18.00
CA ILE A 403 8.06 -0.11 -18.09
C ILE A 403 7.51 0.38 -19.44
N ALA A 404 8.08 1.43 -20.04
CA ALA A 404 7.71 1.87 -21.38
C ALA A 404 8.00 0.77 -22.42
N ALA A 405 9.18 0.14 -22.32
CA ALA A 405 9.58 -0.97 -23.20
C ALA A 405 8.65 -2.18 -23.05
N VAL A 406 8.34 -2.58 -21.81
CA VAL A 406 7.39 -3.69 -21.53
C VAL A 406 6.02 -3.37 -22.13
N THR A 407 5.50 -2.18 -21.90
CA THR A 407 4.14 -1.80 -22.32
C THR A 407 4.03 -1.72 -23.83
N ALA A 408 4.98 -1.08 -24.50
CA ALA A 408 5.01 -0.99 -25.96
C ALA A 408 5.14 -2.39 -26.61
N ALA A 409 6.01 -3.27 -26.09
CA ALA A 409 6.16 -4.63 -26.59
C ALA A 409 4.90 -5.48 -26.38
N GLN A 410 4.22 -5.35 -25.22
CA GLN A 410 2.95 -6.03 -24.94
C GLN A 410 1.81 -5.55 -25.86
N ARG A 411 1.87 -4.35 -26.37
CA ARG A 411 0.97 -3.86 -27.41
C ARG A 411 1.25 -4.40 -28.81
N GLY A 412 2.44 -4.97 -29.04
CA GLY A 412 2.81 -5.58 -30.31
C GLY A 412 3.87 -4.81 -31.10
N HIS A 413 4.48 -3.77 -30.53
CA HIS A 413 5.59 -3.04 -31.14
C HIS A 413 6.90 -3.82 -31.06
N ARG A 414 7.84 -3.54 -31.97
CA ARG A 414 9.21 -4.08 -31.96
C ARG A 414 10.11 -3.16 -31.16
N VAL A 415 10.51 -3.58 -29.95
CA VAL A 415 11.17 -2.72 -28.97
C VAL A 415 12.61 -3.13 -28.74
N THR A 416 13.53 -2.18 -28.87
CA THR A 416 14.93 -2.27 -28.42
C THR A 416 15.15 -1.28 -27.29
N LEU A 417 15.66 -1.74 -26.14
CA LEU A 417 16.07 -0.90 -25.02
C LEU A 417 17.60 -0.86 -24.94
N CYS A 418 18.18 0.35 -24.97
CA CYS A 418 19.60 0.58 -24.78
C CYS A 418 19.89 1.21 -23.43
N GLU A 419 20.83 0.64 -22.65
CA GLU A 419 21.32 1.15 -21.39
C GLU A 419 22.83 1.37 -21.48
N LYS A 420 23.32 2.56 -21.11
CA LYS A 420 24.74 2.90 -21.16
C LYS A 420 25.61 2.14 -20.16
N SER A 421 25.03 1.72 -19.04
CA SER A 421 25.75 0.94 -18.01
C SER A 421 25.65 -0.57 -18.25
N ALA A 422 26.42 -1.33 -17.47
CA ALA A 422 26.47 -2.80 -17.56
C ALA A 422 25.24 -3.47 -16.91
N GLU A 423 24.39 -2.73 -16.19
CA GLU A 423 23.19 -3.27 -15.54
C GLU A 423 22.02 -2.30 -15.61
N LEU A 424 20.79 -2.86 -15.62
CA LEU A 424 19.55 -2.13 -15.58
C LEU A 424 19.24 -1.57 -14.19
N GLY A 425 18.24 -0.68 -14.10
CA GLY A 425 17.71 -0.15 -12.85
C GLY A 425 17.87 1.35 -12.67
N GLY A 426 18.78 2.01 -13.40
CA GLY A 426 18.99 3.46 -13.29
C GLY A 426 19.20 3.90 -11.84
N ALA A 427 18.44 4.90 -11.37
CA ALA A 427 18.55 5.41 -10.00
C ALA A 427 18.17 4.37 -8.92
N LEU A 428 17.42 3.31 -9.23
CA LEU A 428 17.06 2.28 -8.25
C LEU A 428 18.26 1.40 -7.83
N LYS A 429 19.40 1.49 -8.51
CA LYS A 429 20.61 0.79 -8.10
C LYS A 429 21.11 1.23 -6.72
N CYS A 430 20.90 2.49 -6.35
CA CYS A 430 21.33 3.03 -5.05
C CYS A 430 20.63 2.38 -3.85
N VAL A 431 19.48 1.71 -4.05
CA VAL A 431 18.78 1.04 -2.94
C VAL A 431 19.08 -0.45 -2.81
N LYS A 432 20.00 -0.98 -3.63
CA LYS A 432 20.37 -2.41 -3.68
C LYS A 432 20.78 -2.98 -2.31
N VAL A 433 21.51 -2.20 -1.52
CA VAL A 433 22.05 -2.61 -0.21
C VAL A 433 21.13 -2.24 0.96
N ILE A 434 20.08 -1.46 0.74
CA ILE A 434 19.18 -0.98 1.79
C ILE A 434 18.14 -2.06 2.10
N SER A 435 18.23 -2.69 3.27
CA SER A 435 17.44 -3.86 3.67
C SER A 435 15.94 -3.64 3.58
N PHE A 436 15.43 -2.51 4.05
CA PHE A 436 14.00 -2.17 4.02
C PHE A 436 13.50 -1.74 2.63
N LYS A 437 14.41 -1.57 1.64
CA LYS A 437 14.10 -1.25 0.23
C LYS A 437 14.30 -2.43 -0.72
N LYS A 438 14.57 -3.63 -0.23
CA LYS A 438 14.80 -4.82 -1.06
C LYS A 438 13.69 -5.09 -2.08
N ASP A 439 12.42 -4.80 -1.71
CA ASP A 439 11.27 -4.97 -2.61
C ASP A 439 11.30 -3.97 -3.77
N LEU A 440 11.77 -2.74 -3.51
CA LEU A 440 11.93 -1.72 -4.55
C LEU A 440 13.05 -2.10 -5.53
N TYR A 441 14.17 -2.64 -5.04
CA TYR A 441 15.20 -3.17 -5.93
C TYR A 441 14.73 -4.43 -6.68
N GLY A 442 13.93 -5.28 -6.02
CA GLY A 442 13.31 -6.46 -6.64
C GLY A 442 12.45 -6.13 -7.86
N LEU A 443 11.88 -4.93 -7.93
CA LEU A 443 11.14 -4.42 -9.08
C LEU A 443 11.99 -4.37 -10.36
N VAL A 444 13.29 -4.04 -10.26
CA VAL A 444 14.20 -4.00 -11.41
C VAL A 444 14.30 -5.38 -12.06
N LYS A 445 14.53 -6.42 -11.25
CA LYS A 445 14.61 -7.82 -11.72
C LYS A 445 13.28 -8.27 -12.35
N ASN A 446 12.17 -7.87 -11.74
CA ASN A 446 10.86 -8.21 -12.24
C ASN A 446 10.56 -7.52 -13.58
N LEU A 447 10.88 -6.24 -13.75
CA LEU A 447 10.73 -5.53 -15.03
C LEU A 447 11.66 -6.10 -16.11
N GLU A 448 12.88 -6.49 -15.76
CA GLU A 448 13.79 -7.18 -16.70
C GLU A 448 13.18 -8.51 -17.20
N ALA A 449 12.65 -9.31 -16.27
CA ALA A 449 11.99 -10.57 -16.65
C ALA A 449 10.76 -10.32 -17.54
N GLN A 450 9.97 -9.29 -17.27
CA GLN A 450 8.83 -8.89 -18.10
C GLN A 450 9.27 -8.43 -19.49
N MET A 451 10.33 -7.63 -19.61
CA MET A 451 10.90 -7.21 -20.91
C MET A 451 11.32 -8.42 -21.75
N ARG A 452 12.08 -9.37 -21.15
CA ARG A 452 12.51 -10.60 -21.85
C ARG A 452 11.32 -11.43 -22.33
N LYS A 453 10.27 -11.59 -21.50
CA LYS A 453 9.04 -12.30 -21.87
C LYS A 453 8.24 -11.60 -22.96
N ALA A 454 8.25 -10.28 -22.99
CA ALA A 454 7.60 -9.48 -24.02
C ALA A 454 8.41 -9.40 -25.33
N GLY A 455 9.62 -9.99 -25.37
CA GLY A 455 10.47 -9.99 -26.56
C GLY A 455 11.24 -8.68 -26.80
N VAL A 456 11.42 -7.86 -25.73
CA VAL A 456 12.25 -6.65 -25.83
C VAL A 456 13.72 -7.03 -26.02
N GLU A 457 14.37 -6.48 -27.03
CA GLU A 457 15.82 -6.57 -27.20
C GLU A 457 16.51 -5.63 -26.21
N ILE A 458 17.34 -6.19 -25.30
CA ILE A 458 18.05 -5.43 -24.28
C ILE A 458 19.52 -5.33 -24.65
N ARG A 459 20.04 -4.10 -24.81
CA ARG A 459 21.44 -3.81 -25.14
C ARG A 459 22.07 -2.99 -24.00
N LEU A 460 22.90 -3.65 -23.20
CA LEU A 460 23.70 -3.01 -22.14
C LEU A 460 25.00 -2.42 -22.71
N ASN A 461 25.71 -1.59 -21.93
CA ASN A 461 26.91 -0.88 -22.36
C ASN A 461 26.71 -0.14 -23.69
N THR A 462 25.51 0.40 -23.89
CA THR A 462 25.08 0.95 -25.16
C THR A 462 24.42 2.31 -24.94
N GLU A 463 25.18 3.37 -25.21
CA GLU A 463 24.66 4.73 -25.16
C GLU A 463 23.87 5.04 -26.44
N VAL A 464 22.75 5.76 -26.31
CA VAL A 464 21.97 6.25 -27.45
C VAL A 464 22.46 7.64 -27.80
N THR A 465 23.16 7.73 -28.94
CA THR A 465 23.61 8.98 -29.58
C THR A 465 22.78 9.26 -30.82
N GLN A 466 22.90 10.45 -31.37
CA GLN A 466 22.22 10.80 -32.62
C GLN A 466 22.59 9.86 -33.78
N GLU A 467 23.90 9.54 -33.96
CA GLU A 467 24.37 8.60 -34.99
C GLU A 467 23.78 7.20 -34.81
N ARG A 468 23.55 6.78 -33.54
CA ARG A 468 22.88 5.50 -33.27
C ARG A 468 21.42 5.55 -33.67
N VAL A 469 20.68 6.61 -33.34
CA VAL A 469 19.28 6.76 -33.75
C VAL A 469 19.15 6.76 -35.26
N GLU A 470 20.01 7.52 -35.98
CA GLU A 470 20.05 7.54 -37.45
C GLU A 470 20.28 6.12 -38.04
N ARG A 471 21.22 5.36 -37.47
CA ARG A 471 21.52 3.99 -37.92
C ARG A 471 20.39 3.01 -37.62
N GLU A 472 19.77 3.11 -36.43
CA GLU A 472 18.67 2.26 -36.03
C GLU A 472 17.37 2.64 -36.74
N ALA A 473 17.20 3.89 -37.14
CA ALA A 473 16.04 4.44 -37.81
C ALA A 473 14.71 3.99 -37.13
N PRO A 474 14.48 4.30 -35.85
CA PRO A 474 13.23 3.94 -35.17
C PRO A 474 12.08 4.85 -35.64
N ASP A 475 10.85 4.32 -35.60
CA ASP A 475 9.64 5.13 -35.79
C ASP A 475 9.38 6.01 -34.56
N VAL A 476 9.71 5.49 -33.36
CA VAL A 476 9.55 6.19 -32.08
C VAL A 476 10.81 6.06 -31.23
N LEU A 477 11.27 7.18 -30.67
CA LEU A 477 12.34 7.26 -29.68
C LEU A 477 11.79 7.64 -28.31
N VAL A 478 11.93 6.77 -27.32
CA VAL A 478 11.57 7.04 -25.93
C VAL A 478 12.82 7.45 -25.14
N LEU A 479 12.89 8.71 -24.72
CA LEU A 479 13.99 9.26 -23.92
C LEU A 479 13.71 9.08 -22.42
N ALA A 480 14.41 8.15 -21.79
CA ALA A 480 14.36 7.84 -20.36
C ALA A 480 15.74 8.02 -19.70
N LEU A 481 16.44 9.10 -20.04
CA LEU A 481 17.86 9.33 -19.75
C LEU A 481 18.15 9.57 -18.25
N GLY A 482 17.11 9.83 -17.43
CA GLY A 482 17.22 9.99 -16.00
C GLY A 482 17.79 11.34 -15.55
N ALA A 483 18.43 11.37 -14.38
CA ALA A 483 18.99 12.53 -13.73
C ALA A 483 20.39 12.23 -13.19
N ALA A 484 21.13 13.28 -12.88
CA ALA A 484 22.42 13.20 -12.18
C ALA A 484 22.32 13.77 -10.77
N PRO A 485 23.06 13.23 -9.77
CA PRO A 485 23.17 13.84 -8.45
C PRO A 485 23.67 15.28 -8.53
N ILE A 486 23.12 16.13 -7.67
CA ILE A 486 23.63 17.48 -7.51
C ILE A 486 24.88 17.41 -6.62
N VAL A 487 26.01 17.88 -7.14
CA VAL A 487 27.22 18.13 -6.36
C VAL A 487 27.22 19.60 -6.00
N PRO A 488 27.12 19.98 -4.71
CA PRO A 488 27.11 21.38 -4.32
C PRO A 488 28.48 22.03 -4.57
N SER A 489 28.48 23.29 -4.99
CA SER A 489 29.72 24.05 -5.25
C SER A 489 30.33 24.56 -3.93
N ILE A 490 30.73 23.65 -3.04
CA ILE A 490 31.44 23.94 -1.80
C ILE A 490 32.82 23.27 -1.81
N PRO A 491 33.86 23.88 -1.18
CA PRO A 491 35.17 23.28 -1.12
C PRO A 491 35.15 21.88 -0.52
N GLY A 492 35.94 20.95 -1.07
CA GLY A 492 36.12 19.60 -0.58
C GLY A 492 35.09 18.56 -1.03
N THR A 493 34.20 18.90 -1.95
CA THR A 493 33.28 17.92 -2.55
C THR A 493 33.95 16.88 -3.45
N ASP A 494 35.20 17.12 -3.84
CA ASP A 494 36.11 16.24 -4.57
C ASP A 494 37.02 15.41 -3.63
N SER A 495 36.92 15.61 -2.31
CA SER A 495 37.66 14.84 -1.30
C SER A 495 37.23 13.37 -1.29
N PRO A 496 38.18 12.44 -1.00
CA PRO A 496 37.83 11.03 -0.77
C PRO A 496 36.83 10.79 0.37
N LYS A 497 36.63 11.76 1.25
CA LYS A 497 35.61 11.72 2.32
C LYS A 497 34.22 12.03 1.84
N ALA A 498 34.06 12.69 0.69
CA ALA A 498 32.79 13.06 0.13
C ALA A 498 32.23 11.90 -0.72
N VAL A 499 31.11 11.34 -0.32
CA VAL A 499 30.44 10.25 -1.01
C VAL A 499 29.05 10.72 -1.44
N LEU A 500 28.67 10.49 -2.69
CA LEU A 500 27.30 10.77 -3.12
C LEU A 500 26.33 9.77 -2.48
N GLY A 501 25.16 10.23 -2.02
CA GLY A 501 24.14 9.35 -1.45
C GLY A 501 23.70 8.23 -2.39
N THR A 502 23.77 8.46 -3.71
CA THR A 502 23.53 7.44 -4.74
C THR A 502 24.64 6.43 -4.89
N GLY A 503 25.85 6.72 -4.39
CA GLY A 503 27.03 5.84 -4.44
C GLY A 503 27.17 4.93 -3.23
N LEU A 504 26.29 5.00 -2.22
CA LEU A 504 26.35 4.15 -1.02
C LEU A 504 26.25 2.65 -1.31
N SER A 505 25.76 2.27 -2.46
CA SER A 505 25.66 0.86 -2.90
C SER A 505 26.86 0.36 -3.69
N GLU A 506 27.83 1.22 -3.99
CA GLU A 506 29.03 0.84 -4.75
C GLU A 506 29.99 0.07 -3.83
N PRO A 507 30.50 -1.11 -4.24
CA PRO A 507 31.33 -1.97 -3.39
C PRO A 507 32.66 -1.34 -2.93
N GLU A 508 33.16 -0.40 -3.72
CA GLU A 508 34.45 0.27 -3.46
C GLU A 508 34.33 1.41 -2.43
N VAL A 509 33.11 1.81 -2.07
CA VAL A 509 32.85 2.94 -1.17
C VAL A 509 32.93 2.48 0.28
N ALA A 510 34.03 2.84 0.96
CA ALA A 510 34.17 2.58 2.38
C ALA A 510 33.55 3.69 3.22
N ILE A 511 32.58 3.34 4.06
CA ILE A 511 31.93 4.27 5.00
C ILE A 511 32.54 4.12 6.40
N GLY A 512 33.09 5.19 6.94
CA GLY A 512 33.65 5.23 8.28
C GLY A 512 32.64 5.09 9.42
N LYS A 513 33.05 5.26 10.65
CA LYS A 513 32.19 5.13 11.83
C LYS A 513 31.32 6.36 12.05
N LYS A 514 31.91 7.56 11.96
CA LYS A 514 31.22 8.84 12.09
C LYS A 514 30.81 9.34 10.72
N VAL A 515 29.51 9.50 10.49
CA VAL A 515 28.98 9.92 9.19
C VAL A 515 28.15 11.19 9.34
N VAL A 516 28.46 12.18 8.51
CA VAL A 516 27.60 13.36 8.35
C VAL A 516 26.91 13.29 7.01
N ILE A 517 25.59 13.38 7.01
CA ILE A 517 24.77 13.42 5.78
C ILE A 517 24.38 14.86 5.53
N LEU A 518 24.78 15.40 4.38
CA LEU A 518 24.41 16.72 3.89
C LEU A 518 23.20 16.61 2.98
N GLY A 519 22.06 17.10 3.46
CA GLY A 519 20.75 17.06 2.81
C GLY A 519 19.76 16.13 3.51
N GLY A 520 18.70 16.72 4.07
CA GLY A 520 17.63 16.05 4.84
C GLY A 520 16.38 15.70 4.01
N GLY A 521 16.51 15.58 2.69
CA GLY A 521 15.46 15.04 1.84
C GLY A 521 15.20 13.55 2.11
N LEU A 522 14.25 12.94 1.39
CA LEU A 522 13.85 11.54 1.60
C LEU A 522 15.06 10.57 1.48
N VAL A 523 15.90 10.77 0.46
CA VAL A 523 17.10 9.92 0.25
C VAL A 523 18.08 10.07 1.41
N GLY A 524 18.34 11.30 1.87
CA GLY A 524 19.25 11.55 3.01
C GLY A 524 18.73 10.92 4.30
N CYS A 525 17.43 11.07 4.61
CA CYS A 525 16.82 10.47 5.80
C CYS A 525 16.84 8.93 5.75
N GLU A 526 16.54 8.33 4.61
CA GLU A 526 16.57 6.87 4.43
C GLU A 526 18.00 6.33 4.48
N SER A 527 18.98 7.06 3.93
CA SER A 527 20.41 6.75 4.09
C SER A 527 20.85 6.82 5.55
N ALA A 528 20.35 7.81 6.30
CA ALA A 528 20.63 7.95 7.73
C ALA A 528 20.13 6.73 8.52
N VAL A 529 18.87 6.31 8.29
CA VAL A 529 18.31 5.09 8.90
C VAL A 529 19.17 3.87 8.55
N HIS A 530 19.51 3.69 7.27
CA HIS A 530 20.31 2.54 6.81
C HIS A 530 21.68 2.49 7.51
N LEU A 531 22.41 3.60 7.54
CA LEU A 531 23.74 3.66 8.13
C LEU A 531 23.69 3.51 9.66
N ALA A 532 22.71 4.10 10.33
CA ALA A 532 22.51 3.96 11.77
C ALA A 532 22.16 2.49 12.15
N GLN A 533 21.35 1.79 11.35
CA GLN A 533 21.09 0.35 11.52
C GLN A 533 22.36 -0.51 11.39
N GLN A 534 23.38 -0.03 10.67
CA GLN A 534 24.71 -0.67 10.60
C GLN A 534 25.63 -0.29 11.76
N GLY A 535 25.12 0.44 12.76
CA GLY A 535 25.91 0.87 13.95
C GLY A 535 26.82 2.08 13.71
N LYS A 536 26.57 2.87 12.64
CA LYS A 536 27.28 4.13 12.40
C LYS A 536 26.71 5.25 13.29
N GLU A 537 27.57 6.20 13.67
CA GLU A 537 27.18 7.42 14.36
C GLU A 537 26.80 8.48 13.33
N VAL A 538 25.49 8.71 13.14
CA VAL A 538 24.98 9.53 12.04
C VAL A 538 24.51 10.90 12.52
N THR A 539 24.98 11.96 11.84
CA THR A 539 24.45 13.32 11.94
C THR A 539 23.85 13.73 10.58
N LEU A 540 22.61 14.13 10.56
CA LEU A 540 21.88 14.62 9.38
C LEU A 540 21.81 16.14 9.44
N VAL A 541 22.33 16.82 8.43
CA VAL A 541 22.36 18.29 8.31
C VAL A 541 21.45 18.72 7.17
N GLU A 542 20.52 19.64 7.44
CA GLU A 542 19.57 20.19 6.49
C GLU A 542 19.51 21.71 6.59
N MET A 543 19.58 22.38 5.44
CA MET A 543 19.52 23.86 5.38
C MET A 543 18.10 24.41 5.60
N MET A 544 17.09 23.63 5.29
CA MET A 544 15.68 24.00 5.51
C MET A 544 15.30 23.80 7.00
N GLU A 545 14.12 24.26 7.37
CA GLU A 545 13.62 24.13 8.75
C GLU A 545 13.15 22.72 9.13
N ASP A 546 12.93 21.85 8.13
CA ASP A 546 12.35 20.52 8.33
C ASP A 546 12.95 19.50 7.37
N ILE A 547 12.81 18.20 7.70
CA ILE A 547 13.36 17.08 6.94
C ILE A 547 12.27 16.18 6.34
N ALA A 548 12.63 15.40 5.31
CA ALA A 548 11.75 14.46 4.62
C ALA A 548 10.39 15.06 4.21
N VAL A 549 10.35 16.37 3.86
CA VAL A 549 9.11 17.10 3.57
C VAL A 549 8.39 16.56 2.32
N GLU A 550 9.10 15.95 1.39
CA GLU A 550 8.56 15.31 0.20
C GLU A 550 8.03 13.88 0.44
N ALA A 551 8.25 13.30 1.62
CA ALA A 551 7.67 12.01 1.98
C ALA A 551 6.14 12.13 2.09
N ASN A 552 5.41 11.06 1.76
CA ASN A 552 3.95 11.10 1.91
C ASN A 552 3.53 11.14 3.39
N VAL A 553 2.36 11.71 3.66
CA VAL A 553 1.85 11.98 5.01
C VAL A 553 1.75 10.74 5.92
N ARG A 554 1.74 9.53 5.36
CA ARG A 554 1.67 8.27 6.12
C ARG A 554 3.05 7.67 6.40
N GLN A 555 4.02 7.88 5.51
CA GLN A 555 5.38 7.36 5.67
C GLN A 555 6.25 8.26 6.53
N ARG A 556 6.10 9.58 6.37
CA ARG A 556 6.96 10.56 7.03
C ARG A 556 7.04 10.40 8.56
N PRO A 557 5.90 10.29 9.30
CA PRO A 557 5.98 10.11 10.75
C PRO A 557 6.84 8.90 11.16
N ILE A 558 6.64 7.76 10.47
CA ILE A 558 7.37 6.52 10.77
C ILE A 558 8.88 6.69 10.50
N LEU A 559 9.24 7.41 9.44
CA LEU A 559 10.65 7.69 9.12
C LEU A 559 11.28 8.59 10.19
N LEU A 560 10.57 9.60 10.69
CA LEU A 560 11.04 10.47 11.77
C LEU A 560 11.20 9.70 13.08
N ASP A 561 10.26 8.83 13.43
CA ASP A 561 10.34 7.95 14.60
C ASP A 561 11.56 7.03 14.50
N MET A 562 11.81 6.41 13.34
CA MET A 562 12.99 5.57 13.08
C MET A 562 14.31 6.34 13.27
N LEU A 563 14.39 7.58 12.79
CA LEU A 563 15.57 8.42 12.99
C LEU A 563 15.82 8.70 14.47
N ALA A 564 14.76 8.96 15.23
CA ALA A 564 14.83 9.21 16.67
C ALA A 564 15.22 7.93 17.45
N GLU A 565 14.60 6.79 17.17
CA GLU A 565 14.91 5.49 17.80
C GLU A 565 16.35 5.05 17.56
N LEU A 566 16.90 5.34 16.37
CA LEU A 566 18.27 5.04 15.99
C LEU A 566 19.27 6.12 16.44
N HIS A 567 18.82 7.10 17.23
CA HIS A 567 19.63 8.19 17.77
C HIS A 567 20.37 9.01 16.70
N VAL A 568 19.80 9.17 15.51
CA VAL A 568 20.34 10.05 14.48
C VAL A 568 20.24 11.51 14.93
N LYS A 569 21.37 12.23 14.93
CA LYS A 569 21.42 13.64 15.30
C LYS A 569 20.94 14.49 14.12
N VAL A 570 19.77 15.12 14.22
CA VAL A 570 19.21 15.98 13.16
C VAL A 570 19.53 17.44 13.47
N LYS A 571 20.07 18.17 12.47
CA LYS A 571 20.40 19.60 12.51
C LYS A 571 19.75 20.29 11.31
N THR A 572 18.63 20.93 11.55
CA THR A 572 17.92 21.78 10.56
C THR A 572 18.44 23.21 10.60
N ARG A 573 18.03 24.06 9.64
CA ARG A 573 18.51 25.45 9.47
C ARG A 573 20.05 25.55 9.48
N THR A 574 20.71 24.52 8.93
CA THR A 574 22.16 24.35 8.99
C THR A 574 22.66 24.01 7.60
N LYS A 575 23.42 24.92 6.99
CA LYS A 575 23.91 24.81 5.62
C LYS A 575 25.39 24.35 5.63
N GLY A 576 25.70 23.27 4.92
CA GLY A 576 27.08 22.85 4.69
C GLY A 576 27.82 23.86 3.79
N VAL A 577 29.02 24.29 4.22
CA VAL A 577 29.80 25.31 3.49
C VAL A 577 31.17 24.82 3.05
N ARG A 578 31.74 23.79 3.72
CA ARG A 578 33.03 23.21 3.36
C ARG A 578 33.20 21.82 3.92
N ILE A 579 33.70 20.89 3.12
CA ILE A 579 34.18 19.57 3.57
C ILE A 579 35.70 19.66 3.81
N THR A 580 36.17 19.15 4.95
CA THR A 580 37.56 19.11 5.34
C THR A 580 38.02 17.67 5.60
N ASP A 581 39.30 17.45 5.80
CA ASP A 581 39.84 16.13 6.16
C ASP A 581 39.35 15.59 7.52
N GLN A 582 38.72 16.43 8.34
CA GLN A 582 38.19 16.05 9.65
C GLN A 582 36.64 16.02 9.70
N GLY A 583 35.93 16.51 8.69
CA GLY A 583 34.47 16.53 8.68
C GLY A 583 33.87 17.67 7.86
N LEU A 584 32.65 18.10 8.27
CA LEU A 584 31.85 19.12 7.59
C LEU A 584 31.77 20.40 8.43
N VAL A 585 32.11 21.54 7.82
CA VAL A 585 31.83 22.88 8.36
C VAL A 585 30.49 23.35 7.84
N CYS A 586 29.63 23.83 8.72
CA CYS A 586 28.30 24.32 8.42
C CYS A 586 28.09 25.73 9.00
N THR A 587 27.11 26.47 8.47
CA THR A 587 26.64 27.74 9.04
C THR A 587 25.15 27.64 9.35
N ASP A 588 24.74 28.30 10.43
CA ASP A 588 23.32 28.52 10.74
C ASP A 588 22.76 29.78 10.01
N ASP A 589 21.46 30.08 10.22
CA ASP A 589 20.81 31.25 9.63
C ASP A 589 21.41 32.60 10.12
N SER A 590 22.13 32.60 11.25
CA SER A 590 22.81 33.76 11.82
C SER A 590 24.26 33.91 11.33
N GLY A 591 24.74 32.94 10.53
CA GLY A 591 26.12 32.93 10.00
C GLY A 591 27.15 32.34 10.97
N ASN A 592 26.72 31.76 12.10
CA ASN A 592 27.67 31.12 13.03
C ASN A 592 28.16 29.78 12.45
N GLU A 593 29.46 29.58 12.45
CA GLU A 593 30.04 28.32 12.01
C GLU A 593 29.93 27.24 13.09
N THR A 594 29.56 26.03 12.66
CA THR A 594 29.58 24.80 13.46
C THR A 594 30.33 23.72 12.70
N PHE A 595 31.21 23.01 13.39
CA PHE A 595 31.96 21.89 12.83
C PHE A 595 31.39 20.55 13.30
N PHE A 596 31.17 19.64 12.34
CA PHE A 596 30.75 18.26 12.57
C PHE A 596 31.88 17.31 12.17
N GLU A 597 32.48 16.66 13.13
CA GLU A 597 33.53 15.64 12.91
C GLU A 597 32.92 14.47 12.13
N ALA A 598 33.60 14.01 11.08
CA ALA A 598 33.16 12.88 10.25
C ALA A 598 34.33 12.14 9.60
N ASP A 599 34.21 10.82 9.56
CA ASP A 599 35.05 9.97 8.72
C ASP A 599 34.58 10.02 7.25
N THR A 600 33.26 10.18 7.07
CA THR A 600 32.61 10.24 5.75
C THR A 600 31.51 11.32 5.73
N VAL A 601 31.46 12.12 4.67
CA VAL A 601 30.38 13.07 4.39
C VAL A 601 29.56 12.57 3.22
N VAL A 602 28.30 12.21 3.46
CA VAL A 602 27.37 11.74 2.42
C VAL A 602 26.61 12.93 1.85
N VAL A 603 26.76 13.19 0.55
CA VAL A 603 26.11 14.31 -0.14
C VAL A 603 24.79 13.83 -0.76
N SER A 604 23.65 14.34 -0.26
CA SER A 604 22.27 13.96 -0.64
C SER A 604 21.38 15.17 -0.91
N VAL A 605 21.87 16.16 -1.64
CA VAL A 605 21.21 17.47 -1.85
C VAL A 605 20.28 17.51 -3.07
N GLY A 606 19.89 16.35 -3.61
CA GLY A 606 18.92 16.21 -4.70
C GLY A 606 19.52 15.78 -6.03
N GLN A 607 18.71 15.84 -7.07
CA GLN A 607 19.06 15.42 -8.43
C GLN A 607 18.67 16.49 -9.47
N ARG A 608 19.38 16.52 -10.59
CA ARG A 608 19.16 17.41 -11.72
C ARG A 608 18.90 16.62 -12.99
N ALA A 609 17.80 16.93 -13.69
CA ALA A 609 17.44 16.35 -14.97
C ALA A 609 18.56 16.53 -16.02
N LEU A 610 18.81 15.52 -16.85
CA LEU A 610 19.80 15.53 -17.93
C LEU A 610 19.25 16.23 -19.20
N ARG A 611 18.82 17.48 -19.06
CA ARG A 611 18.12 18.24 -20.12
C ARG A 611 18.95 18.46 -21.38
N GLU A 612 20.27 18.69 -21.27
CA GLU A 612 21.12 18.93 -22.43
C GLU A 612 21.28 17.65 -23.26
N ALA A 613 21.40 16.49 -22.63
CA ALA A 613 21.40 15.22 -23.36
C ALA A 613 20.06 14.94 -24.07
N VAL A 614 18.95 15.36 -23.47
CA VAL A 614 17.62 15.26 -24.07
C VAL A 614 17.52 16.17 -25.30
N LYS A 615 17.98 17.44 -25.20
CA LYS A 615 17.93 18.39 -26.32
C LYS A 615 18.62 17.86 -27.58
N GLY A 616 19.75 17.18 -27.44
CA GLY A 616 20.49 16.63 -28.57
C GLY A 616 19.77 15.51 -29.33
N LEU A 617 18.63 15.02 -28.81
CA LEU A 617 17.90 13.88 -29.36
C LEU A 617 16.42 14.17 -29.69
N LEU A 618 15.96 15.44 -29.52
CA LEU A 618 14.54 15.78 -29.70
C LEU A 618 14.04 15.63 -31.14
N ASP A 619 14.92 15.86 -32.11
CA ASP A 619 14.59 15.77 -33.54
C ASP A 619 15.20 14.51 -34.20
N ALA A 620 15.66 13.55 -33.41
CA ALA A 620 16.41 12.39 -33.91
C ALA A 620 15.52 11.26 -34.52
N ALA A 621 14.21 11.30 -34.28
CA ALA A 621 13.25 10.32 -34.82
C ALA A 621 11.93 10.99 -35.18
N PRO A 622 11.08 10.35 -36.02
CA PRO A 622 9.77 10.91 -36.41
C PRO A 622 8.87 11.23 -35.22
N GLU A 623 8.92 10.42 -34.15
CA GLU A 623 8.22 10.63 -32.89
C GLU A 623 9.20 10.49 -31.72
N VAL A 624 9.24 11.49 -30.83
CA VAL A 624 10.11 11.48 -29.65
C VAL A 624 9.29 11.72 -28.39
N VAL A 625 9.35 10.77 -27.44
CA VAL A 625 8.63 10.82 -26.16
C VAL A 625 9.63 10.88 -25.01
N GLN A 626 9.42 11.80 -24.07
CA GLN A 626 10.28 11.97 -22.90
C GLN A 626 9.59 11.44 -21.63
N VAL A 627 10.28 10.61 -20.84
CA VAL A 627 9.73 10.01 -19.63
C VAL A 627 10.72 9.99 -18.46
N GLY A 628 10.20 9.98 -17.24
CA GLY A 628 11.00 9.87 -16.01
C GLY A 628 11.80 11.12 -15.66
N ASP A 629 12.93 10.93 -14.99
CA ASP A 629 13.68 12.00 -14.33
C ASP A 629 14.40 12.95 -15.28
N CYS A 630 14.56 12.61 -16.54
CA CYS A 630 15.10 13.54 -17.55
C CYS A 630 14.12 14.68 -17.86
N VAL A 631 12.84 14.51 -17.59
CA VAL A 631 11.82 15.57 -17.62
C VAL A 631 11.85 16.36 -16.32
N LYS A 632 11.67 15.63 -15.19
CA LYS A 632 11.71 16.17 -13.83
C LYS A 632 12.00 15.03 -12.85
N PRO A 633 13.07 15.14 -12.02
CA PRO A 633 13.34 14.18 -10.97
C PRO A 633 12.15 14.08 -10.01
N GLN A 634 11.63 12.86 -9.82
CA GLN A 634 10.47 12.56 -9.01
C GLN A 634 10.63 11.16 -8.37
N LYS A 635 9.54 10.60 -7.81
CA LYS A 635 9.54 9.26 -7.23
C LYS A 635 9.33 8.18 -8.30
N VAL A 636 9.53 6.93 -7.91
CA VAL A 636 9.27 5.77 -8.77
C VAL A 636 7.83 5.71 -9.29
N THR A 637 6.89 6.27 -8.55
CA THR A 637 5.46 6.36 -8.93
C THR A 637 5.30 7.09 -10.26
N GLU A 638 5.85 8.30 -10.37
CA GLU A 638 5.76 9.12 -11.57
C GLU A 638 6.55 8.54 -12.73
N ALA A 639 7.71 7.93 -12.44
CA ALA A 639 8.54 7.27 -13.45
C ALA A 639 7.78 6.11 -14.11
N LEU A 640 7.18 5.23 -13.32
CA LEU A 640 6.41 4.08 -13.83
C LEU A 640 5.10 4.52 -14.50
N TYR A 641 4.41 5.50 -13.93
CA TYR A 641 3.17 6.01 -14.52
C TYR A 641 3.41 6.61 -15.91
N ARG A 642 4.40 7.51 -16.05
CA ARG A 642 4.72 8.15 -17.33
C ARG A 642 5.27 7.15 -18.34
N GLY A 643 6.14 6.23 -17.91
CA GLY A 643 6.67 5.20 -18.80
C GLY A 643 5.58 4.26 -19.32
N TYR A 644 4.64 3.83 -18.44
CA TYR A 644 3.51 3.01 -18.84
C TYR A 644 2.64 3.72 -19.90
N HIS A 645 2.26 4.98 -19.66
CA HIS A 645 1.43 5.72 -20.62
C HIS A 645 2.17 6.00 -21.92
N ALA A 646 3.46 6.33 -21.88
CA ALA A 646 4.26 6.47 -23.09
C ALA A 646 4.25 5.19 -23.94
N GLY A 647 4.44 4.03 -23.31
CA GLY A 647 4.36 2.75 -24.02
C GLY A 647 2.94 2.34 -24.44
N LEU A 648 1.91 2.88 -23.78
CA LEU A 648 0.51 2.64 -24.13
C LEU A 648 0.05 3.51 -25.29
N ASP A 649 0.57 4.71 -25.42
CA ASP A 649 0.10 5.73 -26.38
C ASP A 649 0.85 5.64 -27.74
N ILE A 650 1.99 4.91 -27.81
CA ILE A 650 2.69 4.60 -29.07
C ILE A 650 1.81 3.79 -30.01
#